data_282c08a590561dca4ae9bfd65ca9a656
#
_entry.id   282c08a590561dca4ae9bfd65ca9a656
#
_cell.length_a   1.000
_cell.length_b   1.000
_cell.length_c   1.000
_cell.angle_alpha   90.00
_cell.angle_beta   90.00
_cell.angle_gamma   90.00
#
_symmetry.space_group_name_H-M   'P 1'
#
loop_
_entity.id
_entity.type
_entity.pdbx_description
1 polymer ?
#
loop_
_entity_poly.entity_id
_entity_poly.type
_entity_poly.pdbx_seq_one_letter_code
_entity_poly.pdbx_strand_id
1 'polypeptide(L)'
;MGVFVGTLALWCPTLSYAQWEDVSTEFLVDASCTGSFLGCGISCVDFNGDGLDDLTIGQASGNVSLYVRTEDGFELDMELLGELQVTGIAWLDVEGDGDLDLFFARRDGGVKLFIRTASGALLDQSSSRGIPEWEGWRPRGISACDFDRDDDLDVYIASYHISSQDFHYSNVLLINDGQGNFAVADDSVGVDNGVQTSFQGGWLDYDGDGLDDLWVINDRFSFPNSLYRNQGDGTFVDMAPELGLDITLDPMTATIFDPDGDGDWDLFSTDVPNIAHQFFVNTDSGFVDLAEDAGLDDIDDYGWGACALDVNGDMREDLMISTLFWPFEQTPADNRLYMGSDSGLYFIEDTVGWPNEQFGLYHLGRFDLNGDRAPDIAGHGTIPIAQLLLNTNQEGASRMTVKLVGTTANSHAVGAVIQVHAGGVQQMQQVDVGSDYVTQHSYTRFFGMADLETADSIVVTWPGGAVETWYGLDADAAHVLIQGTAGLEPIALERLCPWDSQGWLLPFDADSVDMFWNGVPLSSDVVWVEATGTDVFEAHWWNGAYVLEWTLNSSVDTAPVLAFEYEAPLCHYDSVTVAWSSMGADAVYWMDSIPAPPDTVFSVVQDSLHVRWLFGETCQLDTLVEVPWPDSLLLDLIIDSPACHGELATVETSASGGTPPLIVDWFGASPESLGNGNWPVALEDAAGCVVVDSVGVEIPDTLEATATWSYLGNSDSVWVDIDIVGGTPPYTLSWNDGWNGEGPLLAPLTLSWSVLDANGCLVLDILSIGVNEIEGSPMSQPQCWRAHGQLGFTGAVPDGNLTMYDLTGRVIYESHWISGQFVPCSYPHPVVVRLEYGPGLHSVFIR
;
A
#
# COMPACT_ATOMS: atom_id res chain seq x y z
N MET A 1 -29.81 51.31 32.02
CA MET A 1 -29.03 51.17 30.78
C MET A 1 -27.97 50.09 31.04
N GLY A 2 -28.29 48.89 30.81
CA GLY A 2 -27.38 47.73 30.95
C GLY A 2 -26.97 47.28 29.54
N VAL A 3 -25.69 47.26 29.32
CA VAL A 3 -25.13 46.80 28.08
C VAL A 3 -24.95 45.28 28.19
N PHE A 4 -25.72 44.53 27.44
CA PHE A 4 -25.48 43.10 27.21
C PHE A 4 -24.35 42.99 26.18
N VAL A 5 -23.19 42.53 26.57
CA VAL A 5 -22.15 42.05 25.68
C VAL A 5 -22.47 40.56 25.41
N GLY A 6 -23.06 40.29 24.27
CA GLY A 6 -23.18 38.91 23.78
C GLY A 6 -21.84 38.48 23.21
N THR A 7 -21.22 37.48 23.82
CA THR A 7 -20.12 36.73 23.20
C THR A 7 -20.72 35.86 22.09
N LEU A 8 -20.46 36.25 20.83
CA LEU A 8 -20.54 35.28 19.74
C LEU A 8 -19.41 34.26 19.97
N ALA A 9 -19.80 33.07 20.37
CA ALA A 9 -18.93 31.92 20.17
C ALA A 9 -18.92 31.64 18.64
N LEU A 10 -17.83 32.00 17.99
CA LEU A 10 -17.49 31.43 16.71
C LEU A 10 -17.29 29.92 16.94
N TRP A 11 -18.23 29.15 16.50
CA TRP A 11 -18.00 27.73 16.25
C TRP A 11 -16.97 27.68 15.12
N CYS A 12 -15.72 27.45 15.46
CA CYS A 12 -14.75 26.94 14.53
C CYS A 12 -15.06 25.45 14.44
N PRO A 13 -15.45 24.87 13.32
CA PRO A 13 -15.50 23.42 13.21
C PRO A 13 -14.08 22.95 13.55
N THR A 14 -13.97 22.04 14.46
CA THR A 14 -12.73 21.31 14.68
C THR A 14 -12.55 20.47 13.41
N LEU A 15 -11.61 20.87 12.56
CA LEU A 15 -11.14 20.01 11.49
C LEU A 15 -10.75 18.68 12.14
N SER A 16 -11.46 17.62 11.84
CA SER A 16 -11.05 16.27 12.18
C SER A 16 -9.92 15.92 11.23
N TYR A 17 -8.72 15.81 11.76
CA TYR A 17 -7.56 15.40 10.96
C TYR A 17 -7.64 13.91 10.72
N ALA A 18 -7.36 13.48 9.50
CA ALA A 18 -7.20 12.06 9.19
C ALA A 18 -6.07 11.47 10.03
N GLN A 19 -6.30 10.28 10.56
CA GLN A 19 -5.27 9.54 11.29
C GLN A 19 -4.90 8.32 10.45
N TRP A 20 -3.63 8.19 10.14
CA TRP A 20 -3.11 7.08 9.37
C TRP A 20 -2.19 6.23 10.24
N GLU A 21 -2.28 4.92 10.08
CA GLU A 21 -1.36 3.95 10.68
C GLU A 21 -0.62 3.20 9.58
N ASP A 22 0.71 3.21 9.65
CA ASP A 22 1.54 2.39 8.76
C ASP A 22 1.56 0.95 9.27
N VAL A 23 0.83 0.08 8.61
CA VAL A 23 0.73 -1.35 8.91
C VAL A 23 1.58 -2.23 7.99
N SER A 24 2.46 -1.63 7.20
CA SER A 24 3.30 -2.32 6.20
C SER A 24 4.16 -3.43 6.80
N THR A 25 4.61 -3.24 8.04
CA THR A 25 5.44 -4.25 8.74
C THR A 25 4.62 -5.40 9.33
N GLU A 26 3.32 -5.22 9.51
CA GLU A 26 2.42 -6.25 10.01
C GLU A 26 2.00 -7.19 8.88
N PHE A 27 1.71 -6.62 7.72
CA PHE A 27 1.18 -7.35 6.57
C PHE A 27 2.25 -7.78 5.56
N LEU A 28 3.49 -7.37 5.70
CA LEU A 28 4.72 -7.77 4.98
C LEU A 28 4.52 -8.18 3.50
N VAL A 29 4.10 -7.24 2.68
CA VAL A 29 4.04 -7.43 1.23
C VAL A 29 5.44 -7.19 0.65
N ASP A 30 6.20 -8.27 0.49
CA ASP A 30 7.60 -8.25 0.02
C ASP A 30 7.65 -8.20 -1.53
N ALA A 31 7.43 -7.00 -2.07
CA ALA A 31 7.53 -6.75 -3.49
C ALA A 31 8.30 -5.46 -3.74
N SER A 32 9.40 -5.54 -4.51
CA SER A 32 10.33 -4.42 -4.65
C SER A 32 10.25 -3.73 -5.99
N CYS A 33 9.95 -2.43 -5.96
CA CYS A 33 10.12 -1.52 -7.08
C CYS A 33 11.46 -0.75 -7.03
N THR A 34 12.30 -1.05 -6.05
CA THR A 34 13.59 -0.39 -5.87
C THR A 34 14.49 -0.55 -7.10
N GLY A 35 14.98 0.58 -7.61
CA GLY A 35 15.81 0.61 -8.82
C GLY A 35 15.02 0.55 -10.14
N SER A 36 13.70 0.64 -10.07
CA SER A 36 12.86 0.81 -11.26
C SER A 36 13.15 2.14 -11.97
N PHE A 37 12.77 2.19 -13.21
CA PHE A 37 12.70 3.44 -13.95
C PHE A 37 11.27 3.96 -13.91
N LEU A 38 11.03 5.03 -13.20
CA LEU A 38 9.71 5.68 -13.06
C LEU A 38 8.63 4.76 -12.47
N GLY A 39 8.90 4.01 -11.41
CA GLY A 39 7.92 3.17 -10.71
C GLY A 39 7.53 1.87 -11.42
N CYS A 40 6.71 1.08 -10.77
CA CYS A 40 6.12 -0.17 -11.23
C CYS A 40 4.58 -0.10 -11.08
N GLY A 41 3.81 -0.94 -11.72
CA GLY A 41 2.34 -0.95 -11.59
C GLY A 41 1.87 -1.58 -10.27
N ILE A 42 0.71 -1.13 -9.78
CA ILE A 42 -0.02 -1.71 -8.65
C ILE A 42 -1.50 -1.82 -8.97
N SER A 43 -2.15 -2.84 -8.43
CA SER A 43 -3.60 -3.02 -8.47
C SER A 43 -4.12 -3.51 -7.13
N CYS A 44 -5.26 -2.97 -6.71
CA CYS A 44 -5.93 -3.22 -5.43
C CYS A 44 -7.35 -3.75 -5.68
N VAL A 45 -7.48 -4.88 -6.37
CA VAL A 45 -8.79 -5.44 -6.70
C VAL A 45 -8.94 -6.86 -6.16
N ASP A 46 -10.15 -7.23 -5.81
CA ASP A 46 -10.57 -8.60 -5.50
C ASP A 46 -10.47 -9.46 -6.78
N PHE A 47 -9.24 -9.93 -7.07
CA PHE A 47 -9.02 -10.71 -8.30
C PHE A 47 -9.44 -12.17 -8.19
N ASN A 48 -9.69 -12.67 -6.98
CA ASN A 48 -10.08 -14.05 -6.75
C ASN A 48 -11.60 -14.24 -6.54
N GLY A 49 -12.36 -13.14 -6.36
CA GLY A 49 -13.81 -13.13 -6.22
C GLY A 49 -14.28 -13.52 -4.81
N ASP A 50 -13.44 -13.40 -3.77
CA ASP A 50 -13.80 -13.77 -2.40
C ASP A 50 -14.45 -12.62 -1.61
N GLY A 51 -14.52 -11.43 -2.20
CA GLY A 51 -15.13 -10.23 -1.63
C GLY A 51 -14.15 -9.34 -0.85
N LEU A 52 -12.89 -9.70 -0.78
CA LEU A 52 -11.81 -8.91 -0.19
C LEU A 52 -10.86 -8.39 -1.27
N ASP A 53 -10.50 -7.13 -1.19
CA ASP A 53 -9.54 -6.58 -2.14
C ASP A 53 -8.15 -7.19 -1.95
N ASP A 54 -7.58 -7.67 -3.03
CA ASP A 54 -6.26 -8.28 -3.12
C ASP A 54 -5.22 -7.27 -3.63
N LEU A 55 -3.93 -7.62 -3.55
CA LEU A 55 -2.86 -6.80 -4.10
C LEU A 55 -2.11 -7.51 -5.22
N THR A 56 -1.99 -6.84 -6.35
CA THR A 56 -1.09 -7.25 -7.42
C THR A 56 0.00 -6.20 -7.62
N ILE A 57 1.25 -6.60 -7.49
CA ILE A 57 2.38 -5.68 -7.51
C ILE A 57 3.40 -6.09 -8.55
N GLY A 58 3.66 -5.15 -9.47
CA GLY A 58 4.77 -5.26 -10.40
C GLY A 58 6.11 -4.98 -9.74
N GLN A 59 7.16 -5.62 -10.23
CA GLN A 59 8.50 -5.45 -9.70
C GLN A 59 9.49 -4.92 -10.74
N ALA A 60 10.53 -4.25 -10.26
CA ALA A 60 11.65 -3.82 -11.09
C ALA A 60 12.43 -5.01 -11.68
N SER A 61 12.40 -6.17 -11.03
CA SER A 61 12.95 -7.43 -11.51
C SER A 61 12.23 -8.00 -12.72
N GLY A 62 10.96 -7.63 -12.91
CA GLY A 62 10.06 -8.15 -13.94
C GLY A 62 9.03 -9.15 -13.42
N ASN A 63 9.07 -9.50 -12.16
CA ASN A 63 8.05 -10.35 -11.56
C ASN A 63 6.74 -9.57 -11.34
N VAL A 64 5.62 -10.28 -11.36
CA VAL A 64 4.31 -9.82 -10.89
C VAL A 64 3.92 -10.70 -9.73
N SER A 65 3.78 -10.11 -8.56
CA SER A 65 3.39 -10.82 -7.32
C SER A 65 1.92 -10.57 -7.03
N LEU A 66 1.19 -11.65 -6.87
CA LEU A 66 -0.23 -11.68 -6.53
C LEU A 66 -0.36 -12.07 -5.05
N TYR A 67 -0.91 -11.20 -4.27
CA TYR A 67 -1.15 -11.39 -2.84
C TYR A 67 -2.64 -11.42 -2.57
N VAL A 68 -3.11 -12.52 -2.02
CA VAL A 68 -4.50 -12.69 -1.59
C VAL A 68 -4.68 -12.14 -0.19
N ARG A 69 -5.73 -11.37 0.00
CA ARG A 69 -6.14 -10.87 1.32
C ARG A 69 -6.72 -12.00 2.16
N THR A 70 -6.29 -12.10 3.41
CA THR A 70 -6.78 -13.04 4.41
C THR A 70 -7.20 -12.28 5.69
N GLU A 71 -7.84 -12.95 6.63
CA GLU A 71 -8.17 -12.34 7.93
C GLU A 71 -6.93 -11.83 8.68
N ASP A 72 -5.78 -12.50 8.50
CA ASP A 72 -4.51 -12.19 9.19
C ASP A 72 -3.56 -11.30 8.39
N GLY A 73 -3.90 -10.92 7.15
CA GLY A 73 -3.03 -10.10 6.29
C GLY A 73 -3.02 -10.53 4.84
N PHE A 74 -1.89 -10.38 4.16
CA PHE A 74 -1.71 -10.79 2.78
C PHE A 74 -0.84 -12.05 2.69
N GLU A 75 -1.28 -13.01 1.89
CA GLU A 75 -0.50 -14.20 1.55
C GLU A 75 -0.12 -14.17 0.07
N LEU A 76 1.13 -14.47 -0.24
CA LEU A 76 1.57 -14.60 -1.64
C LEU A 76 0.93 -15.86 -2.25
N ASP A 77 -0.05 -15.67 -3.11
CA ASP A 77 -0.69 -16.76 -3.85
C ASP A 77 0.16 -17.20 -5.04
N MET A 78 0.59 -16.23 -5.86
CA MET A 78 1.31 -16.52 -7.09
C MET A 78 2.37 -15.47 -7.39
N GLU A 79 3.47 -15.90 -7.99
CA GLU A 79 4.47 -15.02 -8.59
C GLU A 79 4.68 -15.40 -10.06
N LEU A 80 4.32 -14.49 -10.96
CA LEU A 80 4.62 -14.62 -12.38
C LEU A 80 6.04 -14.11 -12.61
N LEU A 81 6.94 -15.01 -12.97
CA LEU A 81 8.36 -14.68 -13.15
C LEU A 81 8.60 -13.99 -14.50
N GLY A 82 9.33 -12.89 -14.49
CA GLY A 82 9.71 -12.11 -15.66
C GLY A 82 11.15 -11.60 -15.59
N GLU A 83 11.59 -10.93 -16.65
CA GLU A 83 12.95 -10.36 -16.75
C GLU A 83 12.94 -8.84 -16.98
N LEU A 84 11.77 -8.26 -17.33
CA LEU A 84 11.62 -6.86 -17.69
C LEU A 84 10.71 -6.16 -16.68
N GLN A 85 11.12 -5.00 -16.19
CA GLN A 85 10.36 -4.19 -15.25
C GLN A 85 8.88 -4.10 -15.64
N VAL A 86 7.98 -4.37 -14.70
CA VAL A 86 6.53 -4.22 -14.87
C VAL A 86 6.15 -2.77 -14.61
N THR A 87 5.48 -2.14 -15.58
CA THR A 87 5.24 -0.69 -15.57
C THR A 87 3.78 -0.32 -15.35
N GLY A 88 2.85 -1.18 -15.63
CA GLY A 88 1.41 -1.01 -15.41
C GLY A 88 0.76 -2.36 -15.19
N ILE A 89 -0.34 -2.38 -14.45
CA ILE A 89 -1.14 -3.59 -14.15
C ILE A 89 -2.61 -3.20 -14.25
N ALA A 90 -3.42 -4.08 -14.81
CA ALA A 90 -4.87 -3.98 -14.80
C ALA A 90 -5.51 -5.37 -14.79
N TRP A 91 -6.54 -5.54 -13.96
CA TRP A 91 -7.42 -6.70 -13.95
C TRP A 91 -8.73 -6.33 -14.63
N LEU A 92 -9.16 -7.11 -15.58
CA LEU A 92 -10.35 -6.89 -16.43
C LEU A 92 -11.02 -8.22 -16.73
N ASP A 93 -12.33 -8.26 -16.78
CA ASP A 93 -13.08 -9.36 -17.38
C ASP A 93 -13.17 -9.09 -18.90
N VAL A 94 -12.24 -9.67 -19.67
CA VAL A 94 -12.13 -9.36 -21.09
C VAL A 94 -12.99 -10.25 -21.99
N GLU A 95 -13.47 -11.38 -21.47
CA GLU A 95 -14.29 -12.33 -22.23
C GLU A 95 -15.73 -12.43 -21.70
N GLY A 96 -16.11 -11.58 -20.71
CA GLY A 96 -17.46 -11.45 -20.19
C GLY A 96 -17.93 -12.68 -19.42
N ASP A 97 -16.99 -13.45 -18.82
CA ASP A 97 -17.33 -14.68 -18.10
C ASP A 97 -17.44 -14.47 -16.57
N GLY A 98 -17.15 -13.25 -16.09
CA GLY A 98 -17.20 -12.85 -14.70
C GLY A 98 -15.89 -13.03 -13.94
N ASP A 99 -14.92 -13.74 -14.47
CA ASP A 99 -13.59 -13.91 -13.91
C ASP A 99 -12.65 -12.76 -14.36
N LEU A 100 -11.83 -12.23 -13.46
CA LEU A 100 -10.87 -11.19 -13.83
C LEU A 100 -9.61 -11.77 -14.47
N ASP A 101 -9.24 -11.20 -15.60
CA ASP A 101 -8.03 -11.50 -16.36
C ASP A 101 -6.96 -10.43 -16.11
N LEU A 102 -5.68 -10.79 -16.26
CA LEU A 102 -4.57 -9.93 -15.90
C LEU A 102 -3.86 -9.37 -17.14
N PHE A 103 -3.93 -8.04 -17.29
CA PHE A 103 -3.03 -7.28 -18.14
C PHE A 103 -1.83 -6.75 -17.35
N PHE A 104 -0.64 -6.80 -17.91
CA PHE A 104 0.46 -5.99 -17.40
C PHE A 104 1.43 -5.52 -18.49
N ALA A 105 1.89 -4.29 -18.33
CA ALA A 105 2.85 -3.64 -19.19
C ALA A 105 4.28 -3.92 -18.74
N ARG A 106 5.21 -4.05 -19.69
CA ARG A 106 6.63 -4.29 -19.38
C ARG A 106 7.52 -3.31 -20.13
N ARG A 107 8.43 -2.69 -19.42
CA ARG A 107 9.41 -1.80 -20.03
C ARG A 107 10.26 -2.54 -21.07
N ASP A 108 10.30 -2.04 -22.28
CA ASP A 108 11.02 -2.63 -23.43
C ASP A 108 10.50 -4.04 -23.84
N GLY A 109 9.30 -4.44 -23.32
CA GLY A 109 8.78 -5.81 -23.51
C GLY A 109 7.31 -5.91 -23.93
N GLY A 110 6.67 -4.78 -24.20
CA GLY A 110 5.25 -4.75 -24.57
C GLY A 110 4.32 -5.19 -23.43
N VAL A 111 3.12 -5.57 -23.77
CA VAL A 111 2.06 -5.94 -22.84
C VAL A 111 1.88 -7.45 -22.80
N LYS A 112 1.44 -7.96 -21.68
CA LYS A 112 1.00 -9.34 -21.49
C LYS A 112 -0.45 -9.40 -21.08
N LEU A 113 -1.14 -10.43 -21.55
CA LEU A 113 -2.50 -10.80 -21.16
C LEU A 113 -2.50 -12.26 -20.69
N PHE A 114 -2.90 -12.43 -19.43
CA PHE A 114 -3.10 -13.73 -18.82
C PHE A 114 -4.59 -13.93 -18.59
N ILE A 115 -5.16 -14.91 -19.25
CA ILE A 115 -6.57 -15.30 -19.11
C ILE A 115 -6.72 -16.25 -17.91
N ARG A 116 -7.70 -15.95 -17.05
CA ARG A 116 -8.11 -16.85 -15.98
C ARG A 116 -8.96 -17.96 -16.53
N THR A 117 -8.64 -19.17 -16.19
CA THR A 117 -9.43 -20.33 -16.61
C THR A 117 -10.48 -20.66 -15.56
N ALA A 118 -11.52 -21.38 -15.91
CA ALA A 118 -12.53 -21.88 -14.97
C ALA A 118 -11.97 -22.73 -13.80
N SER A 119 -10.69 -23.09 -13.83
CA SER A 119 -9.99 -23.74 -12.70
C SER A 119 -9.22 -22.74 -11.83
N GLY A 120 -9.29 -21.44 -12.11
CA GLY A 120 -8.58 -20.36 -11.42
C GLY A 120 -7.12 -20.15 -11.89
N ALA A 121 -6.63 -20.92 -12.84
CA ALA A 121 -5.26 -20.79 -13.33
C ALA A 121 -5.13 -19.65 -14.35
N LEU A 122 -4.11 -18.82 -14.22
CA LEU A 122 -3.74 -17.76 -15.16
C LEU A 122 -2.83 -18.31 -16.27
N LEU A 123 -3.22 -18.15 -17.52
CA LEU A 123 -2.48 -18.62 -18.70
C LEU A 123 -2.12 -17.46 -19.62
N ASP A 124 -0.82 -17.32 -19.96
CA ASP A 124 -0.38 -16.35 -20.97
C ASP A 124 -1.01 -16.68 -22.33
N GLN A 125 -1.95 -15.86 -22.74
CA GLN A 125 -2.62 -15.95 -24.03
C GLN A 125 -2.36 -14.73 -24.91
N SER A 126 -1.39 -13.86 -24.56
CA SER A 126 -1.10 -12.60 -25.26
C SER A 126 -1.07 -12.76 -26.77
N SER A 127 -0.23 -13.64 -27.29
CA SER A 127 -0.06 -13.84 -28.73
C SER A 127 -1.30 -14.42 -29.42
N SER A 128 -2.03 -15.33 -28.75
CA SER A 128 -3.25 -15.94 -29.30
C SER A 128 -4.45 -15.00 -29.28
N ARG A 129 -4.44 -14.00 -28.41
CA ARG A 129 -5.50 -12.99 -28.25
C ARG A 129 -5.21 -11.68 -28.98
N GLY A 130 -4.17 -11.63 -29.81
CA GLY A 130 -3.89 -10.49 -30.69
C GLY A 130 -3.10 -9.36 -30.05
N ILE A 131 -2.58 -9.55 -28.84
CA ILE A 131 -1.71 -8.55 -28.18
C ILE A 131 -0.41 -8.39 -28.98
N PRO A 132 -0.01 -7.15 -29.36
CA PRO A 132 1.17 -6.91 -30.17
C PRO A 132 2.48 -7.30 -29.45
N GLU A 133 3.35 -8.03 -30.13
CA GLU A 133 4.69 -8.36 -29.64
C GLU A 133 5.74 -7.49 -30.37
N TRP A 134 5.72 -6.17 -30.13
CA TRP A 134 6.65 -5.24 -30.76
C TRP A 134 7.96 -5.12 -29.97
N GLU A 135 9.09 -5.31 -30.66
CA GLU A 135 10.41 -5.20 -30.03
C GLU A 135 10.69 -3.77 -29.58
N GLY A 136 11.03 -3.61 -28.28
CA GLY A 136 11.37 -2.31 -27.72
C GLY A 136 10.16 -1.41 -27.42
N TRP A 137 8.94 -1.93 -27.52
CA TRP A 137 7.75 -1.20 -27.10
C TRP A 137 7.77 -0.96 -25.57
N ARG A 138 7.47 0.28 -25.18
CA ARG A 138 7.52 0.76 -23.80
C ARG A 138 6.16 1.20 -23.30
N PRO A 139 5.23 0.30 -23.13
CA PRO A 139 3.96 0.62 -22.51
C PRO A 139 4.17 1.07 -21.06
N ARG A 140 3.24 1.92 -20.60
CA ARG A 140 3.25 2.47 -19.25
C ARG A 140 1.92 2.25 -18.57
N GLY A 141 1.00 3.19 -18.69
CA GLY A 141 -0.36 3.10 -18.17
C GLY A 141 -1.21 2.19 -19.01
N ILE A 142 -2.11 1.49 -18.35
CA ILE A 142 -3.17 0.68 -18.96
C ILE A 142 -4.49 1.22 -18.42
N SER A 143 -5.43 1.56 -19.28
CA SER A 143 -6.79 1.91 -18.89
C SER A 143 -7.81 1.25 -19.81
N ALA A 144 -9.02 1.07 -19.33
CA ALA A 144 -10.05 0.36 -20.07
C ALA A 144 -11.40 1.08 -20.01
N CYS A 145 -12.15 0.96 -21.12
CA CYS A 145 -13.46 1.53 -21.31
C CYS A 145 -14.18 0.79 -22.45
N ASP A 146 -15.50 0.75 -22.43
CA ASP A 146 -16.34 0.39 -23.56
C ASP A 146 -16.60 1.65 -24.40
N PHE A 147 -15.61 2.07 -25.23
CA PHE A 147 -15.65 3.38 -25.88
C PHE A 147 -16.63 3.45 -27.07
N ASP A 148 -16.95 2.33 -27.70
CA ASP A 148 -17.84 2.25 -28.85
C ASP A 148 -19.22 1.65 -28.54
N ARG A 149 -19.46 1.31 -27.27
CA ARG A 149 -20.73 0.84 -26.69
C ARG A 149 -21.21 -0.48 -27.28
N ASP A 150 -20.30 -1.39 -27.44
CA ASP A 150 -20.61 -2.75 -27.88
C ASP A 150 -20.67 -3.78 -26.75
N ASP A 151 -20.68 -3.27 -25.48
CA ASP A 151 -20.78 -3.99 -24.22
C ASP A 151 -19.52 -4.80 -23.85
N ASP A 152 -18.38 -4.57 -24.50
CA ASP A 152 -17.11 -5.18 -24.12
C ASP A 152 -16.05 -4.11 -23.75
N LEU A 153 -14.98 -4.51 -23.08
CA LEU A 153 -13.97 -3.59 -22.61
C LEU A 153 -12.79 -3.51 -23.58
N ASP A 154 -12.56 -2.31 -24.07
CA ASP A 154 -11.38 -1.95 -24.84
C ASP A 154 -10.25 -1.46 -23.96
N VAL A 155 -9.02 -1.59 -24.40
CA VAL A 155 -7.84 -1.29 -23.58
C VAL A 155 -6.95 -0.25 -24.24
N TYR A 156 -6.82 0.90 -23.58
CA TYR A 156 -5.87 1.94 -23.98
C TYR A 156 -4.54 1.78 -23.25
N ILE A 157 -3.45 1.87 -23.99
CA ILE A 157 -2.08 1.67 -23.49
C ILE A 157 -1.24 2.89 -23.83
N ALA A 158 -0.88 3.64 -22.80
CA ALA A 158 0.04 4.75 -22.91
C ALA A 158 1.47 4.25 -23.13
N SER A 159 2.20 4.89 -24.03
CA SER A 159 3.55 4.50 -24.43
C SER A 159 4.56 5.60 -24.07
N TYR A 160 5.63 5.22 -23.39
CA TYR A 160 6.64 6.16 -22.94
C TYR A 160 7.94 6.07 -23.73
N HIS A 161 8.09 6.92 -24.73
CA HIS A 161 9.26 6.91 -25.62
C HIS A 161 10.15 8.14 -25.47
N ILE A 162 11.42 7.91 -25.18
CA ILE A 162 12.46 8.96 -25.16
C ILE A 162 13.14 9.02 -26.54
N SER A 163 13.26 10.19 -27.12
CA SER A 163 13.72 10.45 -28.49
C SER A 163 15.10 9.90 -28.90
N SER A 164 15.84 9.28 -27.99
CA SER A 164 17.19 8.69 -28.24
C SER A 164 17.19 7.21 -28.58
N GLN A 165 16.02 6.59 -28.70
CA GLN A 165 15.85 5.16 -28.93
C GLN A 165 15.59 4.87 -30.42
N ASP A 166 15.95 3.67 -30.85
CA ASP A 166 15.79 3.25 -32.26
C ASP A 166 14.33 2.85 -32.59
N PHE A 167 13.49 2.56 -31.57
CA PHE A 167 12.09 2.17 -31.72
C PHE A 167 11.17 3.27 -31.20
N HIS A 168 10.15 3.60 -31.97
CA HIS A 168 9.17 4.64 -31.68
C HIS A 168 7.77 4.10 -31.90
N TYR A 169 7.03 3.94 -30.82
CA TYR A 169 5.63 3.53 -30.84
C TYR A 169 4.78 4.62 -30.23
N SER A 170 3.66 4.90 -30.89
CA SER A 170 2.57 5.72 -30.34
C SER A 170 1.84 4.98 -29.20
N ASN A 171 0.88 5.64 -28.59
CA ASN A 171 -0.08 4.99 -27.72
C ASN A 171 -0.93 4.01 -28.53
N VAL A 172 -1.54 3.04 -27.87
CA VAL A 172 -2.25 1.96 -28.54
C VAL A 172 -3.63 1.80 -27.92
N LEU A 173 -4.67 1.84 -28.73
CA LEU A 173 -5.98 1.35 -28.37
C LEU A 173 -6.12 -0.09 -28.91
N LEU A 174 -6.42 -1.02 -28.05
CA LEU A 174 -6.74 -2.41 -28.35
C LEU A 174 -8.24 -2.58 -28.30
N ILE A 175 -8.86 -2.87 -29.44
CA ILE A 175 -10.29 -3.10 -29.57
C ILE A 175 -10.57 -4.58 -29.30
N ASN A 176 -11.44 -4.88 -28.37
CA ASN A 176 -11.91 -6.21 -28.02
C ASN A 176 -12.95 -6.71 -29.06
N ASP A 177 -13.27 -7.96 -29.07
CA ASP A 177 -14.36 -8.57 -29.86
C ASP A 177 -15.43 -9.24 -28.99
N GLY A 178 -15.46 -8.92 -27.68
CA GLY A 178 -16.34 -9.51 -26.67
C GLY A 178 -16.01 -10.96 -26.30
N GLN A 179 -14.90 -11.48 -26.80
CA GLN A 179 -14.39 -12.82 -26.47
C GLN A 179 -12.93 -12.77 -26.00
N GLY A 180 -12.47 -11.57 -25.64
CA GLY A 180 -11.10 -11.32 -25.20
C GLY A 180 -10.05 -11.42 -26.31
N ASN A 181 -10.42 -11.32 -27.60
CA ASN A 181 -9.45 -11.17 -28.68
C ASN A 181 -9.35 -9.70 -29.08
N PHE A 182 -8.13 -9.23 -29.19
CA PHE A 182 -7.85 -7.82 -29.42
C PHE A 182 -7.29 -7.54 -30.83
N ALA A 183 -7.67 -6.40 -31.37
CA ALA A 183 -7.09 -5.82 -32.54
C ALA A 183 -6.56 -4.40 -32.22
N VAL A 184 -5.38 -4.07 -32.77
CA VAL A 184 -4.89 -2.69 -32.69
C VAL A 184 -5.79 -1.79 -33.51
N ALA A 185 -6.28 -0.72 -32.92
CA ALA A 185 -7.09 0.28 -33.62
C ALA A 185 -6.33 0.90 -34.79
N ASP A 186 -7.05 1.24 -35.85
CA ASP A 186 -6.48 1.96 -37.00
C ASP A 186 -6.16 3.42 -36.59
N ASP A 187 -5.12 4.01 -37.17
CA ASP A 187 -4.72 5.42 -36.92
C ASP A 187 -5.88 6.41 -37.14
N SER A 188 -6.89 6.03 -37.96
CA SER A 188 -8.08 6.85 -38.21
C SER A 188 -9.02 6.99 -37.00
N VAL A 189 -8.89 6.16 -35.96
CA VAL A 189 -9.60 6.33 -34.69
C VAL A 189 -9.16 7.62 -33.97
N GLY A 190 -7.90 8.00 -34.07
CA GLY A 190 -7.42 9.33 -33.73
C GLY A 190 -6.93 9.50 -32.29
N VAL A 191 -6.62 8.40 -31.57
CA VAL A 191 -6.13 8.44 -30.17
C VAL A 191 -4.70 7.97 -30.01
N ASP A 192 -3.96 7.78 -31.09
CA ASP A 192 -2.59 7.27 -31.05
C ASP A 192 -1.58 8.23 -30.40
N ASN A 193 -1.94 9.50 -30.19
CA ASN A 193 -1.16 10.56 -29.54
C ASN A 193 0.24 10.77 -30.14
N GLY A 194 0.55 10.16 -31.27
CA GLY A 194 1.90 10.17 -31.85
C GLY A 194 2.94 9.51 -30.95
N VAL A 195 4.22 9.70 -31.29
CA VAL A 195 5.33 9.19 -30.50
C VAL A 195 5.71 10.20 -29.42
N GLN A 196 5.17 10.03 -28.24
CA GLN A 196 5.35 10.95 -27.10
C GLN A 196 5.80 10.17 -25.82
N THR A 197 5.84 10.87 -24.72
CA THR A 197 6.17 10.29 -23.40
C THR A 197 4.92 10.21 -22.55
N SER A 198 3.92 9.45 -23.00
CA SER A 198 2.66 9.32 -22.28
C SER A 198 2.80 8.44 -21.04
N PHE A 199 2.29 8.92 -19.91
CA PHE A 199 2.24 8.13 -18.68
C PHE A 199 0.95 7.34 -18.54
N GLN A 200 -0.19 8.02 -18.71
CA GLN A 200 -1.52 7.47 -18.43
C GLN A 200 -2.54 8.10 -19.38
N GLY A 201 -3.60 7.38 -19.64
CA GLY A 201 -4.87 7.88 -20.17
C GLY A 201 -5.97 7.62 -19.14
N GLY A 202 -6.80 8.61 -18.87
CA GLY A 202 -8.00 8.50 -18.04
C GLY A 202 -9.26 8.68 -18.89
N TRP A 203 -10.25 7.83 -18.65
CA TRP A 203 -11.54 7.88 -19.35
C TRP A 203 -12.58 8.67 -18.55
N LEU A 204 -13.33 9.54 -19.20
CA LEU A 204 -14.37 10.38 -18.57
C LEU A 204 -15.32 10.91 -19.66
N ASP A 205 -16.54 11.21 -19.31
CA ASP A 205 -17.45 12.00 -20.14
C ASP A 205 -17.33 13.47 -19.69
N TYR A 206 -16.45 14.24 -20.35
CA TYR A 206 -16.16 15.61 -19.89
C TYR A 206 -17.23 16.64 -20.32
N ASP A 207 -17.99 16.40 -21.37
CA ASP A 207 -18.99 17.34 -21.90
C ASP A 207 -20.45 16.92 -21.68
N GLY A 208 -20.66 15.81 -20.96
CA GLY A 208 -21.98 15.31 -20.56
C GLY A 208 -22.80 14.77 -21.72
N ASP A 209 -22.14 14.38 -22.85
CA ASP A 209 -22.85 13.82 -24.00
C ASP A 209 -23.13 12.30 -23.88
N GLY A 210 -22.64 11.72 -22.83
CA GLY A 210 -22.77 10.33 -22.42
C GLY A 210 -21.78 9.39 -23.08
N LEU A 211 -20.81 9.88 -23.84
CA LEU A 211 -19.72 9.11 -24.45
C LEU A 211 -18.45 9.29 -23.61
N ASP A 212 -17.73 8.20 -23.39
CA ASP A 212 -16.45 8.29 -22.68
C ASP A 212 -15.38 8.90 -23.60
N ASP A 213 -14.78 9.97 -23.13
CA ASP A 213 -13.66 10.68 -23.72
C ASP A 213 -12.35 10.24 -23.08
N LEU A 214 -11.21 10.60 -23.67
CA LEU A 214 -9.92 10.14 -23.21
C LEU A 214 -8.97 11.30 -22.94
N TRP A 215 -8.61 11.53 -21.68
CA TRP A 215 -7.56 12.47 -21.30
C TRP A 215 -6.21 11.78 -21.20
N VAL A 216 -5.21 12.25 -21.96
CA VAL A 216 -3.86 11.67 -22.01
C VAL A 216 -2.84 12.68 -21.53
N ILE A 217 -2.08 12.31 -20.49
CA ILE A 217 -0.99 13.11 -19.96
C ILE A 217 0.36 12.71 -20.55
N ASN A 218 1.14 13.71 -20.93
CA ASN A 218 2.45 13.55 -21.56
C ASN A 218 3.54 14.19 -20.72
N ASP A 219 4.53 13.38 -20.33
CA ASP A 219 5.73 13.82 -19.63
C ASP A 219 6.64 14.62 -20.59
N ARG A 220 7.40 15.53 -20.07
CA ARG A 220 8.35 16.40 -20.75
C ARG A 220 7.73 17.67 -21.34
N PHE A 221 8.35 18.78 -21.06
CA PHE A 221 8.00 20.12 -21.53
C PHE A 221 7.90 20.30 -23.06
N SER A 222 7.99 19.25 -23.81
CA SER A 222 7.97 19.30 -25.29
C SER A 222 6.70 18.67 -25.89
N PHE A 223 5.92 18.00 -25.07
CA PHE A 223 4.74 17.25 -25.52
C PHE A 223 3.52 17.79 -24.78
N PRO A 224 2.51 18.30 -25.51
CA PRO A 224 1.28 18.75 -24.86
C PRO A 224 0.44 17.56 -24.40
N ASN A 225 -0.38 17.76 -23.37
CA ASN A 225 -1.45 16.83 -23.03
C ASN A 225 -2.53 16.86 -24.12
N SER A 226 -3.33 15.80 -24.20
CA SER A 226 -4.44 15.68 -25.16
C SER A 226 -5.73 15.32 -24.44
N LEU A 227 -6.85 15.85 -24.89
CA LEU A 227 -8.19 15.43 -24.50
C LEU A 227 -8.95 15.03 -25.76
N TYR A 228 -9.09 13.74 -25.95
CA TYR A 228 -9.74 13.18 -27.13
C TYR A 228 -11.22 13.02 -26.90
N ARG A 229 -12.03 13.86 -27.57
CA ARG A 229 -13.48 13.77 -27.55
C ARG A 229 -13.95 12.64 -28.44
N ASN A 230 -14.76 11.73 -27.88
CA ASN A 230 -15.44 10.68 -28.62
C ASN A 230 -16.53 11.27 -29.53
N GLN A 231 -16.58 10.88 -30.80
CA GLN A 231 -17.56 11.37 -31.76
C GLN A 231 -18.80 10.45 -31.88
N GLY A 232 -18.82 9.33 -31.18
CA GLY A 232 -19.88 8.32 -31.24
C GLY A 232 -19.94 7.54 -32.55
N ASP A 233 -18.93 7.68 -33.39
CA ASP A 233 -18.81 6.94 -34.66
C ASP A 233 -17.54 6.07 -34.71
N GLY A 234 -16.93 5.84 -33.53
CA GLY A 234 -15.68 5.09 -33.38
C GLY A 234 -14.43 5.93 -33.64
N THR A 235 -14.55 7.27 -33.73
CA THR A 235 -13.41 8.18 -33.90
C THR A 235 -13.37 9.25 -32.84
N PHE A 236 -12.19 9.83 -32.62
CA PHE A 236 -11.94 10.87 -31.64
C PHE A 236 -11.33 12.11 -32.27
N VAL A 237 -11.53 13.25 -31.61
CA VAL A 237 -10.93 14.55 -31.97
C VAL A 237 -10.26 15.15 -30.74
N ASP A 238 -8.99 15.53 -30.88
CA ASP A 238 -8.27 16.21 -29.80
C ASP A 238 -8.83 17.62 -29.58
N MET A 239 -9.41 17.83 -28.42
CA MET A 239 -10.02 19.10 -27.97
C MET A 239 -9.15 19.87 -27.00
N ALA A 240 -8.02 19.33 -26.57
CA ALA A 240 -7.16 19.99 -25.61
C ALA A 240 -6.76 21.43 -26.02
N PRO A 241 -6.44 21.71 -27.33
CA PRO A 241 -6.12 23.07 -27.74
C PRO A 241 -7.28 24.08 -27.62
N GLU A 242 -8.52 23.63 -27.87
CA GLU A 242 -9.71 24.46 -27.75
C GLU A 242 -10.12 24.70 -26.30
N LEU A 243 -9.82 23.73 -25.41
CA LEU A 243 -10.22 23.74 -23.99
C LEU A 243 -9.12 24.25 -23.05
N GLY A 244 -7.94 24.56 -23.57
CA GLY A 244 -6.81 25.07 -22.77
C GLY A 244 -6.05 24.00 -22.00
N LEU A 245 -6.17 22.74 -22.39
CA LEU A 245 -5.51 21.59 -21.78
C LEU A 245 -4.24 21.15 -22.52
N ASP A 246 -3.92 21.77 -23.68
CA ASP A 246 -2.74 21.45 -24.49
C ASP A 246 -1.43 21.99 -23.89
N ILE A 247 -1.30 21.88 -22.58
CA ILE A 247 -0.17 22.37 -21.83
C ILE A 247 1.04 21.45 -21.94
N THR A 248 2.24 22.04 -21.98
CA THR A 248 3.50 21.33 -22.07
C THR A 248 4.27 21.45 -20.77
N LEU A 249 4.03 20.52 -19.85
CA LEU A 249 4.65 20.46 -18.54
C LEU A 249 5.31 19.09 -18.34
N ASP A 250 5.54 18.68 -17.09
CA ASP A 250 6.05 17.34 -16.74
C ASP A 250 5.01 16.58 -15.86
N PRO A 251 3.73 16.45 -16.29
CA PRO A 251 2.68 15.83 -15.49
C PRO A 251 2.90 14.34 -15.31
N MET A 252 2.52 13.83 -14.13
CA MET A 252 2.71 12.41 -13.77
C MET A 252 1.39 11.64 -13.60
N THR A 253 0.34 12.28 -13.10
CA THR A 253 -0.94 11.62 -12.80
C THR A 253 -2.08 12.19 -13.63
N ALA A 254 -3.04 11.32 -13.98
CA ALA A 254 -4.32 11.70 -14.60
C ALA A 254 -5.45 11.39 -13.60
N THR A 255 -5.67 12.28 -12.64
CA THR A 255 -6.69 12.14 -11.61
C THR A 255 -7.95 12.87 -12.03
N ILE A 256 -9.08 12.17 -12.01
CA ILE A 256 -10.40 12.63 -12.46
C ILE A 256 -11.34 12.54 -11.26
N PHE A 257 -12.00 13.64 -10.89
CA PHE A 257 -12.86 13.70 -9.72
C PHE A 257 -13.84 14.89 -9.80
N ASP A 258 -14.82 14.97 -8.90
CA ASP A 258 -15.81 16.05 -8.80
C ASP A 258 -15.77 16.63 -7.37
N PRO A 259 -14.80 17.48 -7.04
CA PRO A 259 -14.62 17.95 -5.66
C PRO A 259 -15.64 19.02 -5.25
N ASP A 260 -16.25 19.76 -6.19
CA ASP A 260 -17.22 20.80 -5.87
C ASP A 260 -18.68 20.32 -5.95
N GLY A 261 -18.88 19.07 -6.36
CA GLY A 261 -20.18 18.40 -6.34
C GLY A 261 -21.18 18.98 -7.34
N ASP A 262 -20.70 19.58 -8.43
CA ASP A 262 -21.56 20.17 -9.45
C ASP A 262 -22.02 19.16 -10.53
N GLY A 263 -21.36 17.99 -10.56
CA GLY A 263 -21.73 16.84 -11.36
C GLY A 263 -21.04 16.77 -12.71
N ASP A 264 -20.01 17.57 -12.92
CA ASP A 264 -19.10 17.41 -14.04
C ASP A 264 -17.69 16.99 -13.56
N TRP A 265 -16.84 16.53 -14.48
CA TRP A 265 -15.53 16.00 -14.11
C TRP A 265 -14.47 17.08 -14.18
N ASP A 266 -13.74 17.23 -13.08
CA ASP A 266 -12.53 18.04 -12.96
C ASP A 266 -11.28 17.19 -13.13
N LEU A 267 -10.17 17.83 -13.49
CA LEU A 267 -8.93 17.17 -13.82
C LEU A 267 -7.80 17.68 -12.93
N PHE A 268 -7.04 16.75 -12.35
CA PHE A 268 -5.85 17.09 -11.59
C PHE A 268 -4.63 16.35 -12.15
N SER A 269 -3.52 17.07 -12.28
CA SER A 269 -2.23 16.46 -12.56
C SER A 269 -1.11 17.03 -11.69
N THR A 270 -0.25 16.15 -11.25
CA THR A 270 0.98 16.51 -10.51
C THR A 270 2.03 17.04 -11.46
N ASP A 271 3.00 17.80 -10.92
CA ASP A 271 4.12 18.30 -11.70
C ASP A 271 5.42 18.32 -10.87
N VAL A 272 6.50 18.77 -11.48
CA VAL A 272 7.85 18.83 -10.92
C VAL A 272 8.05 20.06 -10.03
N PRO A 273 9.07 20.08 -9.14
CA PRO A 273 9.35 21.23 -8.26
C PRO A 273 9.48 22.54 -8.98
N ASN A 274 8.99 23.60 -8.35
CA ASN A 274 8.92 24.98 -8.83
C ASN A 274 7.95 25.23 -10.01
N ILE A 275 7.13 24.23 -10.32
CA ILE A 275 5.98 24.32 -11.22
C ILE A 275 4.78 23.85 -10.44
N ALA A 276 3.71 24.63 -10.42
CA ALA A 276 2.49 24.27 -9.72
C ALA A 276 1.88 23.00 -10.33
N HIS A 277 1.24 22.18 -9.51
CA HIS A 277 0.29 21.19 -10.00
C HIS A 277 -0.78 21.88 -10.82
N GLN A 278 -1.51 21.17 -11.62
CA GLN A 278 -2.63 21.68 -12.37
C GLN A 278 -3.93 21.14 -11.78
N PHE A 279 -4.86 22.01 -11.52
CA PHE A 279 -6.22 21.69 -11.14
C PHE A 279 -7.18 22.39 -12.09
N PHE A 280 -7.65 21.67 -13.07
CA PHE A 280 -8.56 22.18 -14.09
C PHE A 280 -9.99 21.90 -13.68
N VAL A 281 -10.68 22.95 -13.28
CA VAL A 281 -12.12 22.91 -13.02
C VAL A 281 -12.86 23.05 -14.34
N ASN A 282 -13.76 22.12 -14.61
CA ASN A 282 -14.66 22.13 -15.74
C ASN A 282 -15.70 23.25 -15.56
N THR A 283 -16.09 23.89 -16.61
CA THR A 283 -17.08 24.98 -16.59
C THR A 283 -17.85 25.00 -17.90
N ASP A 284 -19.00 25.65 -17.95
CA ASP A 284 -19.76 25.89 -19.19
C ASP A 284 -18.94 26.44 -20.38
N SER A 285 -17.72 26.96 -20.13
CA SER A 285 -16.86 27.61 -21.13
C SER A 285 -15.54 26.87 -21.40
N GLY A 286 -15.33 25.71 -20.84
CA GLY A 286 -14.11 24.91 -20.87
C GLY A 286 -13.38 24.92 -19.52
N PHE A 287 -12.23 24.28 -19.49
CA PHE A 287 -11.44 24.10 -18.26
C PHE A 287 -10.71 25.36 -17.84
N VAL A 288 -10.65 25.59 -16.53
CA VAL A 288 -9.93 26.71 -15.91
C VAL A 288 -8.96 26.15 -14.87
N ASP A 289 -7.67 26.45 -15.01
CA ASP A 289 -6.67 26.07 -14.00
C ASP A 289 -6.83 26.95 -12.75
N LEU A 290 -7.19 26.31 -11.64
CA LEU A 290 -7.39 26.93 -10.34
C LEU A 290 -6.37 26.48 -9.27
N ALA A 291 -5.27 25.82 -9.63
CA ALA A 291 -4.33 25.26 -8.66
C ALA A 291 -3.80 26.30 -7.67
N GLU A 292 -3.45 27.53 -8.11
CA GLU A 292 -3.02 28.62 -7.23
C GLU A 292 -4.13 29.07 -6.28
N ASP A 293 -5.36 29.24 -6.79
CA ASP A 293 -6.49 29.69 -5.99
C ASP A 293 -7.00 28.57 -5.05
N ALA A 294 -6.81 27.32 -5.44
CA ALA A 294 -7.17 26.12 -4.68
C ALA A 294 -6.17 25.77 -3.55
N GLY A 295 -4.99 26.37 -3.53
CA GLY A 295 -3.95 26.06 -2.55
C GLY A 295 -3.15 24.78 -2.88
N LEU A 296 -3.11 24.39 -4.15
CA LEU A 296 -2.40 23.24 -4.67
C LEU A 296 -1.11 23.61 -5.42
N ASP A 297 -0.66 24.87 -5.30
CA ASP A 297 0.46 25.46 -6.04
C ASP A 297 1.82 25.39 -5.30
N ASP A 298 1.82 25.00 -4.01
CA ASP A 298 3.04 24.95 -3.20
C ASP A 298 3.72 23.60 -3.30
N ILE A 299 4.75 23.52 -4.15
CA ILE A 299 5.46 22.28 -4.32
C ILE A 299 6.97 22.51 -4.35
N ASP A 300 7.58 22.03 -3.29
CA ASP A 300 9.03 21.89 -3.21
C ASP A 300 9.51 20.52 -3.74
N ASP A 301 8.60 19.52 -3.88
CA ASP A 301 8.89 18.13 -4.22
C ASP A 301 8.34 17.73 -5.60
N TYR A 302 8.79 16.59 -6.13
CA TYR A 302 8.21 15.98 -7.32
C TYR A 302 6.90 15.27 -6.95
N GLY A 303 5.76 15.80 -7.41
CA GLY A 303 4.50 15.07 -7.37
C GLY A 303 4.49 13.92 -8.37
N TRP A 304 4.03 12.76 -7.94
CA TRP A 304 3.89 11.57 -8.80
C TRP A 304 2.43 11.17 -8.91
N GLY A 305 1.99 10.16 -8.18
CA GLY A 305 0.60 9.78 -8.16
C GLY A 305 -0.24 10.74 -7.31
N ALA A 306 -1.51 10.83 -7.61
CA ALA A 306 -2.50 11.44 -6.74
C ALA A 306 -3.70 10.49 -6.61
N CYS A 307 -4.51 10.67 -5.60
CA CYS A 307 -5.73 9.90 -5.38
C CYS A 307 -6.77 10.79 -4.71
N ALA A 308 -7.93 10.91 -5.32
CA ALA A 308 -9.07 11.60 -4.75
C ALA A 308 -9.87 10.61 -3.89
N LEU A 309 -10.22 11.03 -2.65
CA LEU A 309 -10.97 10.20 -1.70
C LEU A 309 -11.46 11.05 -0.53
N ASP A 310 -12.52 10.66 0.13
CA ASP A 310 -12.96 11.28 1.39
C ASP A 310 -12.35 10.52 2.58
N VAL A 311 -11.23 11.03 3.11
CA VAL A 311 -10.49 10.35 4.19
C VAL A 311 -11.15 10.46 5.55
N ASN A 312 -11.90 11.53 5.81
CA ASN A 312 -12.50 11.80 7.11
C ASN A 312 -13.99 11.48 7.18
N GLY A 313 -14.61 11.12 6.06
CA GLY A 313 -16.03 10.79 5.96
C GLY A 313 -16.97 12.00 5.99
N ASP A 314 -16.48 13.20 5.69
CA ASP A 314 -17.23 14.45 5.77
C ASP A 314 -18.01 14.82 4.49
N MET A 315 -18.04 13.93 3.51
CA MET A 315 -18.72 14.06 2.22
C MET A 315 -18.02 15.03 1.23
N ARG A 316 -16.75 15.30 1.44
CA ARG A 316 -15.91 16.09 0.54
C ARG A 316 -14.74 15.26 0.07
N GLU A 317 -14.42 15.40 -1.18
CA GLU A 317 -13.22 14.75 -1.68
C GLU A 317 -11.97 15.49 -1.22
N ASP A 318 -11.08 14.74 -0.61
CA ASP A 318 -9.73 15.13 -0.25
C ASP A 318 -8.78 14.67 -1.35
N LEU A 319 -7.59 15.22 -1.41
CA LEU A 319 -6.59 14.88 -2.40
C LEU A 319 -5.29 14.43 -1.74
N MET A 320 -4.90 13.19 -1.99
CA MET A 320 -3.59 12.68 -1.60
C MET A 320 -2.64 12.77 -2.78
N ILE A 321 -1.42 13.25 -2.52
CA ILE A 321 -0.36 13.37 -3.53
C ILE A 321 0.87 12.62 -3.03
N SER A 322 1.31 11.65 -3.81
CA SER A 322 2.59 10.99 -3.56
C SER A 322 3.74 11.81 -4.12
N THR A 323 4.84 11.86 -3.40
CA THR A 323 5.99 12.65 -3.81
C THR A 323 7.27 11.82 -3.81
N LEU A 324 8.19 12.19 -4.68
CA LEU A 324 9.53 11.62 -4.75
C LEU A 324 10.55 12.73 -4.92
N PHE A 325 11.67 12.60 -4.25
CA PHE A 325 12.78 13.52 -4.46
C PHE A 325 13.63 13.12 -5.68
N TRP A 326 13.87 14.06 -6.59
CA TRP A 326 14.77 13.88 -7.72
C TRP A 326 16.07 14.66 -7.48
N PRO A 327 17.28 14.16 -7.71
CA PRO A 327 17.64 12.94 -8.45
C PRO A 327 17.90 11.70 -7.56
N PHE A 328 16.93 11.19 -6.86
CA PHE A 328 17.02 9.99 -5.99
C PHE A 328 17.97 10.14 -4.80
N GLU A 329 18.15 11.35 -4.29
CA GLU A 329 18.83 11.56 -3.02
C GLU A 329 17.93 11.00 -1.89
N GLN A 330 18.56 10.39 -0.88
CA GLN A 330 17.88 9.78 0.27
C GLN A 330 17.37 10.84 1.26
N THR A 331 16.75 11.89 0.76
CA THR A 331 16.02 12.83 1.60
C THR A 331 14.58 12.33 1.76
N PRO A 332 13.97 12.51 2.92
CA PRO A 332 12.56 12.20 3.09
C PRO A 332 11.75 12.95 2.05
N ALA A 333 10.95 12.25 1.26
CA ALA A 333 9.89 12.85 0.49
C ALA A 333 8.64 12.82 1.39
N ASP A 334 8.00 13.96 1.56
CA ASP A 334 6.78 14.05 2.36
C ASP A 334 5.59 13.95 1.40
N ASN A 335 4.94 12.78 1.32
CA ASN A 335 3.65 12.68 0.65
C ASN A 335 2.68 13.69 1.27
N ARG A 336 1.74 14.21 0.48
CA ARG A 336 0.86 15.30 0.88
C ARG A 336 -0.58 14.83 0.98
N LEU A 337 -1.31 15.37 1.94
CA LEU A 337 -2.75 15.21 2.07
C LEU A 337 -3.38 16.59 2.12
N TYR A 338 -4.31 16.84 1.23
CA TYR A 338 -5.04 18.09 1.12
C TYR A 338 -6.51 17.82 1.39
N MET A 339 -7.03 18.42 2.47
CA MET A 339 -8.42 18.29 2.88
C MET A 339 -9.33 19.20 2.07
N GLY A 340 -10.37 18.65 1.50
CA GLY A 340 -11.37 19.38 0.73
C GLY A 340 -12.17 20.40 1.58
N SER A 341 -12.56 21.50 0.97
CA SER A 341 -13.37 22.53 1.63
C SER A 341 -14.84 22.41 1.24
N ASP A 342 -15.71 23.16 1.95
CA ASP A 342 -17.16 23.24 1.64
C ASP A 342 -17.46 23.70 0.20
N SER A 343 -16.53 24.30 -0.50
CA SER A 343 -16.70 24.75 -1.88
C SER A 343 -16.20 23.75 -2.91
N GLY A 344 -15.43 22.73 -2.48
CA GLY A 344 -14.70 21.81 -3.34
C GLY A 344 -13.54 22.44 -4.15
N LEU A 345 -13.50 23.78 -4.20
CA LEU A 345 -12.54 24.53 -5.02
C LEU A 345 -11.35 25.07 -4.21
N TYR A 346 -11.20 24.64 -2.97
CA TYR A 346 -10.10 25.03 -2.10
C TYR A 346 -9.72 23.88 -1.18
N PHE A 347 -8.44 23.61 -1.08
CA PHE A 347 -7.89 22.53 -0.29
C PHE A 347 -6.97 23.07 0.82
N ILE A 348 -6.93 22.38 1.94
CA ILE A 348 -6.08 22.73 3.09
C ILE A 348 -5.14 21.58 3.35
N GLU A 349 -3.83 21.82 3.26
CA GLU A 349 -2.83 20.79 3.55
C GLU A 349 -2.95 20.31 5.01
N ASP A 350 -3.15 19.00 5.21
CA ASP A 350 -3.06 18.37 6.53
C ASP A 350 -1.62 17.96 6.82
N THR A 351 -0.93 18.75 7.62
CA THR A 351 0.45 18.48 8.02
C THR A 351 0.58 17.57 9.25
N VAL A 352 -0.53 17.12 9.83
CA VAL A 352 -0.56 16.41 11.12
C VAL A 352 -1.01 14.95 10.97
N GLY A 353 -1.91 14.68 10.05
CA GLY A 353 -2.57 13.38 9.90
C GLY A 353 -1.74 12.31 9.20
N TRP A 354 -0.73 12.71 8.46
CA TRP A 354 0.10 11.79 7.72
C TRP A 354 1.14 11.11 8.63
N PRO A 355 1.34 9.78 8.55
CA PRO A 355 2.44 9.12 9.25
C PRO A 355 3.75 9.75 8.79
N ASN A 356 4.59 10.10 9.74
CA ASN A 356 5.84 10.85 9.56
C ASN A 356 6.88 10.01 8.81
N GLU A 357 6.58 9.65 7.57
CA GLU A 357 7.32 8.63 6.84
C GLU A 357 8.20 9.22 5.75
N GLN A 358 9.41 8.76 5.78
CA GLN A 358 10.54 9.20 4.98
C GLN A 358 10.60 8.51 3.62
N PHE A 359 9.49 7.99 3.10
CA PHE A 359 9.51 7.16 1.92
C PHE A 359 8.63 7.76 0.84
N GLY A 360 9.24 8.16 -0.27
CA GLY A 360 8.51 8.58 -1.44
C GLY A 360 7.77 7.40 -2.09
N LEU A 361 6.52 7.64 -2.45
CA LEU A 361 5.68 6.71 -3.19
C LEU A 361 5.56 7.15 -4.65
N TYR A 362 5.42 6.19 -5.57
CA TYR A 362 5.07 6.45 -6.95
C TYR A 362 3.55 6.51 -7.15
N HIS A 363 2.80 5.71 -6.41
CA HIS A 363 1.38 5.52 -6.59
C HIS A 363 0.64 5.38 -5.26
N LEU A 364 -0.68 5.59 -5.33
CA LEU A 364 -1.62 5.53 -4.22
C LEU A 364 -2.82 4.69 -4.66
N GLY A 365 -2.81 3.39 -4.37
CA GLY A 365 -3.93 2.48 -4.66
C GLY A 365 -4.96 2.52 -3.53
N ARG A 366 -6.21 2.87 -3.84
CA ARG A 366 -7.32 2.96 -2.88
C ARG A 366 -8.06 1.64 -2.79
N PHE A 367 -8.30 1.17 -1.56
CA PHE A 367 -9.03 -0.07 -1.25
C PHE A 367 -9.50 -0.07 0.21
N ASP A 368 -10.17 -1.12 0.67
CA ASP A 368 -10.54 -1.30 2.08
C ASP A 368 -9.74 -2.48 2.66
N LEU A 369 -8.73 -2.15 3.49
CA LEU A 369 -7.81 -3.14 4.06
C LEU A 369 -8.42 -3.94 5.20
N ASN A 370 -9.29 -3.34 6.02
CA ASN A 370 -9.77 -3.92 7.28
C ASN A 370 -11.28 -4.17 7.31
N GLY A 371 -12.02 -3.83 6.26
CA GLY A 371 -13.46 -4.01 6.16
C GLY A 371 -14.27 -2.95 6.91
N ASP A 372 -13.68 -1.79 7.26
CA ASP A 372 -14.35 -0.73 7.99
C ASP A 372 -15.02 0.33 7.09
N ARG A 373 -14.94 0.17 5.78
CA ARG A 373 -15.47 1.05 4.74
C ARG A 373 -14.76 2.42 4.64
N ALA A 374 -13.70 2.64 5.41
CA ALA A 374 -12.82 3.76 5.18
C ALA A 374 -11.85 3.44 4.03
N PRO A 375 -11.56 4.39 3.14
CA PRO A 375 -10.56 4.14 2.12
C PRO A 375 -9.15 4.07 2.73
N ASP A 376 -8.46 2.96 2.53
CA ASP A 376 -7.07 2.71 2.86
C ASP A 376 -6.20 2.85 1.62
N ILE A 377 -4.89 2.95 1.80
CA ILE A 377 -3.94 3.15 0.71
C ILE A 377 -2.88 2.06 0.68
N ALA A 378 -2.70 1.48 -0.50
CA ALA A 378 -1.50 0.73 -0.84
C ALA A 378 -0.60 1.56 -1.76
N GLY A 379 0.67 1.63 -1.45
CA GLY A 379 1.64 2.38 -2.26
C GLY A 379 2.94 1.61 -2.45
N HIS A 380 3.65 1.92 -3.52
CA HIS A 380 4.92 1.32 -3.83
C HIS A 380 5.92 2.40 -4.22
N GLY A 381 7.09 2.38 -3.64
CA GLY A 381 8.02 3.48 -3.76
C GLY A 381 9.48 3.06 -3.81
N THR A 382 10.31 3.83 -3.13
CA THR A 382 11.77 3.68 -3.14
C THR A 382 12.28 2.62 -2.17
N ILE A 383 11.42 2.08 -1.30
CA ILE A 383 11.75 1.00 -0.37
C ILE A 383 11.36 -0.38 -0.91
N PRO A 384 11.96 -1.49 -0.39
CA PRO A 384 11.74 -2.82 -0.95
C PRO A 384 10.41 -3.50 -0.57
N ILE A 385 9.56 -2.88 0.23
CA ILE A 385 8.24 -3.39 0.59
C ILE A 385 7.16 -2.44 0.09
N ALA A 386 5.97 -2.95 -0.21
CA ALA A 386 4.80 -2.11 -0.43
C ALA A 386 4.40 -1.44 0.89
N GLN A 387 3.98 -0.19 0.82
CA GLN A 387 3.43 0.53 1.96
C GLN A 387 1.93 0.34 2.03
N LEU A 388 1.44 0.02 3.22
CA LEU A 388 0.03 -0.14 3.52
C LEU A 388 -0.33 0.85 4.63
N LEU A 389 -1.17 1.79 4.29
CA LEU A 389 -1.58 2.87 5.17
C LEU A 389 -3.06 2.68 5.52
N LEU A 390 -3.30 2.37 6.77
CA LEU A 390 -4.63 2.18 7.31
C LEU A 390 -5.21 3.52 7.74
N ASN A 391 -6.38 3.85 7.25
CA ASN A 391 -7.15 5.00 7.71
C ASN A 391 -7.84 4.66 9.04
N THR A 392 -7.34 5.22 10.13
CA THR A 392 -7.87 4.98 11.48
C THR A 392 -8.84 6.05 11.95
N ASN A 393 -9.25 6.97 11.06
CA ASN A 393 -10.21 8.00 11.41
C ASN A 393 -11.60 7.42 11.56
N GLN A 394 -11.95 7.03 12.78
CA GLN A 394 -13.24 6.45 13.16
C GLN A 394 -14.14 7.42 13.94
N GLU A 395 -13.81 8.70 14.01
CA GLU A 395 -14.55 9.66 14.81
C GLU A 395 -15.92 10.04 14.19
N GLY A 396 -16.87 9.10 14.28
CA GLY A 396 -18.30 9.41 14.22
C GLY A 396 -18.91 9.67 12.84
N ALA A 397 -18.16 9.54 11.76
CA ALA A 397 -18.69 9.65 10.41
C ALA A 397 -19.18 8.28 9.92
N SER A 398 -20.42 8.25 9.41
CA SER A 398 -20.91 7.11 8.66
C SER A 398 -20.17 6.99 7.33
N ARG A 399 -19.96 5.77 6.84
CA ARG A 399 -19.29 5.49 5.57
C ARG A 399 -20.02 4.44 4.78
N MET A 400 -20.23 4.74 3.52
CA MET A 400 -20.88 3.86 2.57
C MET A 400 -19.87 3.37 1.55
N THR A 401 -19.92 2.09 1.23
CA THR A 401 -19.27 1.57 0.04
C THR A 401 -20.28 1.07 -0.97
N VAL A 402 -20.00 1.27 -2.23
CA VAL A 402 -20.84 0.81 -3.34
C VAL A 402 -19.99 -0.02 -4.30
N LYS A 403 -20.37 -1.27 -4.49
CA LYS A 403 -19.86 -2.17 -5.53
C LYS A 403 -20.96 -2.38 -6.58
N LEU A 404 -20.63 -2.23 -7.84
CA LEU A 404 -21.57 -2.43 -8.94
C LEU A 404 -21.38 -3.80 -9.57
N VAL A 405 -22.48 -4.35 -10.05
CA VAL A 405 -22.49 -5.59 -10.84
C VAL A 405 -23.30 -5.33 -12.12
N GLY A 406 -22.62 -5.38 -13.27
CA GLY A 406 -23.24 -5.28 -14.57
C GLY A 406 -23.95 -6.58 -14.95
N THR A 407 -25.07 -6.49 -15.64
CA THR A 407 -25.82 -7.63 -16.16
C THR A 407 -26.00 -7.59 -17.68
N THR A 408 -26.01 -6.39 -18.24
CA THR A 408 -25.98 -6.13 -19.69
C THR A 408 -24.75 -5.35 -20.10
N ALA A 409 -24.17 -4.58 -19.18
CA ALA A 409 -22.85 -4.00 -19.31
C ALA A 409 -21.77 -5.02 -18.88
N ASN A 410 -20.50 -4.64 -18.93
CA ASN A 410 -19.41 -5.48 -18.40
C ASN A 410 -19.64 -5.84 -16.91
N SER A 411 -19.21 -7.03 -16.50
CA SER A 411 -19.56 -7.64 -15.20
C SER A 411 -19.19 -6.78 -13.99
N HIS A 412 -18.13 -6.00 -14.08
CA HIS A 412 -17.62 -5.12 -13.01
C HIS A 412 -18.06 -3.66 -13.18
N ALA A 413 -18.92 -3.39 -14.16
CA ALA A 413 -19.49 -2.07 -14.46
C ALA A 413 -18.43 -0.97 -14.69
N VAL A 414 -17.30 -1.31 -15.28
CA VAL A 414 -16.27 -0.34 -15.66
C VAL A 414 -16.86 0.70 -16.60
N GLY A 415 -16.65 1.99 -16.31
CA GLY A 415 -17.28 3.13 -16.99
C GLY A 415 -18.54 3.63 -16.31
N ALA A 416 -19.12 2.89 -15.36
CA ALA A 416 -20.31 3.36 -14.64
C ALA A 416 -19.97 4.55 -13.72
N VAL A 417 -20.89 5.53 -13.68
CA VAL A 417 -20.81 6.70 -12.80
C VAL A 417 -21.82 6.55 -11.67
N ILE A 418 -21.36 6.70 -10.44
CA ILE A 418 -22.17 6.64 -9.22
C ILE A 418 -22.29 8.04 -8.64
N GLN A 419 -23.52 8.53 -8.50
CA GLN A 419 -23.81 9.79 -7.83
C GLN A 419 -24.58 9.51 -6.54
N VAL A 420 -24.01 9.83 -5.40
CA VAL A 420 -24.63 9.72 -4.10
C VAL A 420 -25.15 11.10 -3.67
N HIS A 421 -26.45 11.21 -3.50
CA HIS A 421 -27.10 12.40 -2.97
C HIS A 421 -27.48 12.16 -1.50
N ALA A 422 -26.97 12.97 -0.60
CA ALA A 422 -27.27 12.85 0.81
C ALA A 422 -27.12 14.19 1.53
N GLY A 423 -28.10 14.55 2.38
CA GLY A 423 -28.07 15.79 3.16
C GLY A 423 -27.94 17.09 2.35
N GLY A 424 -28.24 17.06 1.06
CA GLY A 424 -28.11 18.18 0.13
C GLY A 424 -26.73 18.33 -0.51
N VAL A 425 -25.84 17.38 -0.31
CA VAL A 425 -24.53 17.24 -0.96
C VAL A 425 -24.63 16.17 -2.03
N GLN A 426 -23.94 16.34 -3.15
CA GLN A 426 -23.71 15.33 -4.17
C GLN A 426 -22.25 14.91 -4.12
N GLN A 427 -21.98 13.62 -4.22
CA GLN A 427 -20.67 13.03 -4.44
C GLN A 427 -20.73 12.20 -5.72
N MET A 428 -19.73 12.25 -6.56
CA MET A 428 -19.69 11.52 -7.82
C MET A 428 -18.38 10.73 -7.95
N GLN A 429 -18.45 9.46 -8.28
CA GLN A 429 -17.29 8.62 -8.55
C GLN A 429 -17.56 7.71 -9.75
N GLN A 430 -16.53 7.42 -10.53
CA GLN A 430 -16.61 6.50 -11.67
C GLN A 430 -15.96 5.16 -11.29
N VAL A 431 -16.50 4.06 -11.77
CA VAL A 431 -15.84 2.75 -11.74
C VAL A 431 -14.85 2.71 -12.89
N ASP A 432 -13.62 3.02 -12.60
CA ASP A 432 -12.52 3.16 -13.57
C ASP A 432 -11.51 2.03 -13.47
N VAL A 433 -10.74 1.85 -14.52
CA VAL A 433 -9.57 0.97 -14.57
C VAL A 433 -8.39 1.75 -15.10
N GLY A 434 -7.31 1.79 -14.30
CA GLY A 434 -6.06 2.39 -14.72
C GLY A 434 -6.12 3.92 -14.76
N SER A 435 -6.57 4.53 -13.67
CA SER A 435 -6.49 5.97 -13.41
C SER A 435 -5.19 6.38 -12.71
N ASP A 436 -5.08 7.65 -12.39
CA ASP A 436 -3.98 8.24 -11.63
C ASP A 436 -2.60 7.96 -12.26
N TYR A 437 -1.67 7.44 -11.48
CA TYR A 437 -0.35 7.08 -11.96
C TYR A 437 -0.16 5.56 -11.95
N VAL A 438 -0.37 4.91 -13.08
CA VAL A 438 -0.19 3.45 -13.32
C VAL A 438 -0.78 2.57 -12.21
N THR A 439 -1.92 2.98 -11.69
CA THR A 439 -2.61 2.39 -10.55
C THR A 439 -3.97 1.86 -10.97
N GLN A 440 -4.38 0.74 -10.42
CA GLN A 440 -5.77 0.31 -10.44
C GLN A 440 -6.30 0.25 -9.01
N HIS A 441 -7.33 1.02 -8.74
CA HIS A 441 -8.06 1.03 -7.48
C HIS A 441 -9.01 -0.15 -7.35
N SER A 442 -9.51 -0.38 -6.14
CA SER A 442 -10.64 -1.30 -5.92
C SER A 442 -11.81 -0.94 -6.83
N TYR A 443 -12.56 -1.94 -7.28
CA TYR A 443 -13.84 -1.72 -7.94
C TYR A 443 -14.94 -1.19 -6.99
N THR A 444 -14.72 -1.30 -5.69
CA THR A 444 -15.57 -0.68 -4.68
C THR A 444 -15.32 0.81 -4.60
N ARG A 445 -16.39 1.61 -4.56
CA ARG A 445 -16.33 3.06 -4.41
C ARG A 445 -16.73 3.47 -2.99
N PHE A 446 -16.04 4.49 -2.47
CA PHE A 446 -16.09 4.89 -1.06
C PHE A 446 -16.72 6.27 -0.94
N PHE A 447 -17.77 6.40 -0.15
CA PHE A 447 -18.48 7.64 0.07
C PHE A 447 -18.56 7.96 1.56
N GLY A 448 -18.07 9.14 1.97
CA GLY A 448 -18.33 9.67 3.29
C GLY A 448 -19.81 10.06 3.41
N MET A 449 -20.36 9.86 4.59
CA MET A 449 -21.77 10.14 4.87
C MET A 449 -21.96 11.05 6.08
N ALA A 450 -20.88 11.60 6.62
CA ALA A 450 -20.90 12.45 7.80
C ALA A 450 -21.67 11.81 8.98
N ASP A 451 -22.67 12.49 9.52
CA ASP A 451 -23.55 11.98 10.59
C ASP A 451 -24.93 11.53 10.08
N LEU A 452 -25.04 11.29 8.77
CA LEU A 452 -26.30 10.86 8.16
C LEU A 452 -26.59 9.38 8.42
N GLU A 453 -27.86 9.02 8.49
CA GLU A 453 -28.32 7.65 8.67
C GLU A 453 -28.62 6.96 7.32
N THR A 454 -28.97 7.74 6.29
CA THR A 454 -29.35 7.23 4.97
C THR A 454 -28.90 8.18 3.86
N ALA A 455 -28.58 7.62 2.69
CA ALA A 455 -28.52 8.38 1.45
C ALA A 455 -29.94 8.72 0.96
N ASP A 456 -30.15 9.94 0.46
CA ASP A 456 -31.42 10.35 -0.15
C ASP A 456 -31.65 9.54 -1.44
N SER A 457 -30.62 9.42 -2.28
CA SER A 457 -30.62 8.55 -3.45
C SER A 457 -29.20 8.22 -3.91
N ILE A 458 -29.05 7.07 -4.53
CA ILE A 458 -27.87 6.70 -5.32
C ILE A 458 -28.32 6.56 -6.77
N VAL A 459 -27.75 7.37 -7.64
CA VAL A 459 -28.00 7.32 -9.09
C VAL A 459 -26.80 6.67 -9.74
N VAL A 460 -27.04 5.62 -10.50
CA VAL A 460 -25.98 4.94 -11.29
C VAL A 460 -26.29 5.14 -12.77
N THR A 461 -25.33 5.75 -13.46
CA THR A 461 -25.30 5.75 -14.92
C THR A 461 -24.41 4.61 -15.36
N TRP A 462 -25.00 3.57 -15.91
CA TRP A 462 -24.29 2.39 -16.38
C TRP A 462 -23.57 2.66 -17.70
N PRO A 463 -22.49 1.93 -18.02
CA PRO A 463 -21.94 1.91 -19.38
C PRO A 463 -23.05 1.71 -20.40
N GLY A 464 -22.99 2.40 -21.54
CA GLY A 464 -24.09 2.41 -22.52
C GLY A 464 -25.24 3.38 -22.19
N GLY A 465 -25.22 4.09 -21.04
CA GLY A 465 -26.06 5.23 -20.69
C GLY A 465 -27.40 4.89 -20.03
N ALA A 466 -27.62 3.66 -19.60
CA ALA A 466 -28.79 3.32 -18.78
C ALA A 466 -28.65 3.96 -17.40
N VAL A 467 -29.74 4.54 -16.85
CA VAL A 467 -29.70 5.21 -15.55
C VAL A 467 -30.68 4.54 -14.59
N GLU A 468 -30.19 4.22 -13.41
CA GLU A 468 -30.98 3.62 -12.34
C GLU A 468 -30.81 4.40 -11.04
N THR A 469 -31.82 4.33 -10.15
CA THR A 469 -31.80 5.09 -8.90
C THR A 469 -32.34 4.24 -7.76
N TRP A 470 -31.54 4.15 -6.68
CA TRP A 470 -31.94 3.55 -5.41
C TRP A 470 -32.16 4.65 -4.37
N TYR A 471 -33.09 4.45 -3.44
CA TYR A 471 -33.48 5.44 -2.46
C TYR A 471 -33.37 4.91 -1.03
N GLY A 472 -32.94 5.78 -0.10
CA GLY A 472 -33.00 5.52 1.33
C GLY A 472 -32.10 4.39 1.80
N LEU A 473 -30.99 4.16 1.10
CA LEU A 473 -29.99 3.16 1.50
C LEU A 473 -29.27 3.62 2.76
N ASP A 474 -28.90 2.65 3.60
CA ASP A 474 -28.19 2.87 4.87
C ASP A 474 -26.84 3.55 4.61
N ALA A 475 -26.59 4.65 5.32
CA ALA A 475 -25.36 5.43 5.18
C ALA A 475 -24.12 4.76 5.78
N ASP A 476 -24.30 3.78 6.68
CA ASP A 476 -23.20 3.07 7.34
C ASP A 476 -23.19 1.59 6.93
N ALA A 477 -23.21 1.34 5.61
CA ALA A 477 -23.28 0.00 5.06
C ALA A 477 -22.50 -0.16 3.75
N ALA A 478 -22.15 -1.40 3.44
CA ALA A 478 -21.69 -1.80 2.13
C ALA A 478 -22.87 -2.21 1.25
N HIS A 479 -22.96 -1.65 0.05
CA HIS A 479 -24.01 -1.93 -0.90
C HIS A 479 -23.47 -2.57 -2.17
N VAL A 480 -24.12 -3.64 -2.61
CA VAL A 480 -23.90 -4.22 -3.94
C VAL A 480 -25.14 -3.87 -4.77
N LEU A 481 -24.97 -3.02 -5.79
CA LEU A 481 -26.04 -2.59 -6.68
C LEU A 481 -25.90 -3.33 -8.01
N ILE A 482 -26.94 -4.08 -8.34
CA ILE A 482 -26.97 -4.92 -9.54
C ILE A 482 -27.79 -4.21 -10.61
N GLN A 483 -27.27 -4.13 -11.83
CA GLN A 483 -27.95 -3.52 -12.96
C GLN A 483 -29.31 -4.20 -13.22
N GLY A 484 -30.36 -3.42 -13.42
CA GLY A 484 -31.72 -3.91 -13.64
C GLY A 484 -32.53 -4.08 -12.35
N THR A 485 -31.97 -3.71 -11.16
CA THR A 485 -32.65 -3.97 -9.88
C THR A 485 -33.19 -2.72 -9.18
N ALA A 486 -32.93 -1.54 -9.72
CA ALA A 486 -33.46 -0.30 -9.14
C ALA A 486 -34.98 -0.26 -9.12
N GLY A 487 -35.53 0.19 -7.97
CA GLY A 487 -36.99 0.28 -7.79
C GLY A 487 -37.68 -1.03 -7.46
N LEU A 488 -36.92 -2.12 -7.30
CA LEU A 488 -37.45 -3.35 -6.75
C LEU A 488 -37.57 -3.19 -5.22
N GLU A 489 -38.76 -3.29 -4.70
CA GLU A 489 -38.95 -3.34 -3.25
C GLU A 489 -38.32 -4.62 -2.71
N PRO A 490 -37.55 -4.54 -1.60
CA PRO A 490 -36.96 -5.74 -1.01
C PRO A 490 -38.08 -6.70 -0.65
N ILE A 491 -38.04 -7.89 -1.21
CA ILE A 491 -38.92 -8.98 -0.78
C ILE A 491 -38.40 -9.39 0.60
N ALA A 492 -39.07 -8.90 1.66
CA ALA A 492 -38.90 -9.44 2.99
C ALA A 492 -39.49 -10.87 2.98
N LEU A 493 -38.67 -11.86 2.68
CA LEU A 493 -39.03 -13.23 2.99
C LEU A 493 -39.02 -13.36 4.51
N GLU A 494 -40.22 -13.24 5.13
CA GLU A 494 -40.34 -13.65 6.51
C GLU A 494 -39.91 -15.12 6.62
N ARG A 495 -38.94 -15.32 7.42
CA ARG A 495 -38.20 -16.53 7.80
C ARG A 495 -39.00 -17.80 7.80
N LEU A 496 -38.39 -18.76 7.20
CA LEU A 496 -38.80 -20.16 7.29
C LEU A 496 -37.93 -20.98 8.24
N CYS A 497 -36.80 -20.44 8.68
CA CYS A 497 -35.97 -21.03 9.73
C CYS A 497 -36.23 -20.35 11.08
N PRO A 498 -36.37 -21.10 12.21
CA PRO A 498 -36.85 -20.57 13.50
C PRO A 498 -35.91 -19.56 14.19
N TRP A 499 -34.71 -19.29 13.65
CA TRP A 499 -33.64 -18.51 14.30
C TRP A 499 -33.03 -17.41 13.43
N ASP A 500 -33.53 -17.19 12.21
CA ASP A 500 -32.90 -16.25 11.31
C ASP A 500 -33.50 -14.84 11.30
N SER A 501 -32.69 -13.76 11.20
CA SER A 501 -33.15 -12.36 11.32
C SER A 501 -32.90 -11.47 10.12
N GLN A 502 -32.38 -11.97 9.02
CA GLN A 502 -32.05 -11.14 7.86
C GLN A 502 -32.98 -11.41 6.67
N GLY A 503 -33.43 -10.34 6.02
CA GLY A 503 -34.18 -10.40 4.76
C GLY A 503 -33.20 -10.45 3.60
N TRP A 504 -33.54 -11.18 2.56
CA TRP A 504 -32.77 -11.25 1.32
C TRP A 504 -33.42 -10.36 0.25
N LEU A 505 -32.62 -9.56 -0.44
CA LEU A 505 -33.00 -8.87 -1.68
C LEU A 505 -32.77 -9.83 -2.84
N LEU A 506 -33.81 -10.07 -3.62
CA LEU A 506 -33.68 -10.75 -4.90
C LEU A 506 -33.88 -9.72 -6.02
N PRO A 507 -32.95 -9.58 -6.94
CA PRO A 507 -33.07 -8.69 -8.07
C PRO A 507 -33.95 -9.34 -9.12
N PHE A 508 -35.16 -8.77 -9.39
CA PHE A 508 -36.02 -9.34 -10.40
C PHE A 508 -36.52 -8.27 -11.39
N ASP A 509 -36.27 -8.53 -12.66
CA ASP A 509 -37.16 -8.05 -13.71
C ASP A 509 -38.31 -9.04 -13.81
N ALA A 510 -39.56 -8.56 -13.71
CA ALA A 510 -40.75 -9.39 -13.65
C ALA A 510 -40.92 -10.31 -14.88
N ASP A 511 -40.22 -10.01 -15.97
CA ASP A 511 -40.29 -10.81 -17.21
C ASP A 511 -39.25 -11.98 -17.23
N SER A 512 -38.37 -12.06 -16.24
CA SER A 512 -37.25 -13.03 -16.22
C SER A 512 -37.23 -14.01 -15.03
N VAL A 513 -38.26 -13.98 -14.16
CA VAL A 513 -38.35 -14.87 -12.99
C VAL A 513 -39.62 -15.68 -12.99
N ASP A 514 -39.49 -16.98 -12.97
CA ASP A 514 -40.61 -17.88 -12.72
C ASP A 514 -40.61 -18.25 -11.22
N MET A 515 -41.62 -17.82 -10.49
CA MET A 515 -41.81 -18.12 -9.07
C MET A 515 -42.95 -19.14 -8.87
N PHE A 516 -42.73 -20.08 -7.98
CA PHE A 516 -43.70 -21.11 -7.66
C PHE A 516 -43.83 -21.29 -6.14
N TRP A 517 -45.09 -21.46 -5.69
CA TRP A 517 -45.37 -21.86 -4.31
C TRP A 517 -46.04 -23.23 -4.33
N ASN A 518 -45.42 -24.24 -3.73
CA ASN A 518 -45.88 -25.61 -3.79
C ASN A 518 -46.19 -26.08 -5.24
N GLY A 519 -45.40 -25.68 -6.20
CA GLY A 519 -45.56 -25.98 -7.62
C GLY A 519 -46.67 -25.16 -8.33
N VAL A 520 -47.24 -24.14 -7.71
CA VAL A 520 -48.23 -23.25 -8.31
C VAL A 520 -47.54 -21.93 -8.70
N PRO A 521 -47.63 -21.53 -10.00
CA PRO A 521 -47.03 -20.28 -10.43
C PRO A 521 -47.61 -19.07 -9.70
N LEU A 522 -46.74 -18.15 -9.27
CA LEU A 522 -47.11 -16.91 -8.64
C LEU A 522 -47.12 -15.78 -9.69
N SER A 523 -48.12 -14.93 -9.63
CA SER A 523 -48.36 -13.89 -10.67
C SER A 523 -48.16 -12.45 -10.14
N SER A 524 -47.42 -12.26 -9.07
CA SER A 524 -47.18 -10.92 -8.56
C SER A 524 -45.79 -10.81 -7.89
N ASP A 525 -45.19 -9.66 -8.02
CA ASP A 525 -43.89 -9.29 -7.57
C ASP A 525 -43.69 -9.29 -6.04
N VAL A 526 -44.75 -9.55 -5.27
CA VAL A 526 -44.70 -9.61 -3.81
C VAL A 526 -45.58 -10.76 -3.31
N VAL A 527 -45.00 -11.72 -2.62
CA VAL A 527 -45.70 -12.85 -2.01
C VAL A 527 -45.48 -12.83 -0.50
N TRP A 528 -46.59 -12.64 0.24
CA TRP A 528 -46.62 -12.86 1.68
C TRP A 528 -46.99 -14.32 1.93
N VAL A 529 -46.15 -15.04 2.63
CA VAL A 529 -46.36 -16.47 2.92
C VAL A 529 -46.34 -16.70 4.41
N GLU A 530 -47.43 -17.23 4.95
CA GLU A 530 -47.43 -17.85 6.27
C GLU A 530 -47.03 -19.32 6.11
N ALA A 531 -45.86 -19.70 6.63
CA ALA A 531 -45.39 -21.07 6.62
C ALA A 531 -46.27 -21.96 7.49
N THR A 532 -46.89 -22.97 6.90
CA THR A 532 -47.77 -23.92 7.59
C THR A 532 -47.23 -25.33 7.71
N GLY A 533 -45.93 -25.49 7.64
CA GLY A 533 -45.30 -26.75 8.09
C GLY A 533 -44.66 -27.64 7.02
N THR A 534 -44.93 -27.51 5.74
CA THR A 534 -44.20 -28.22 4.63
C THR A 534 -44.44 -27.51 3.31
N ASP A 535 -44.13 -26.21 3.29
CA ASP A 535 -44.31 -25.42 2.07
C ASP A 535 -43.01 -25.35 1.28
N VAL A 536 -43.11 -25.38 -0.04
CA VAL A 536 -41.98 -25.31 -0.95
C VAL A 536 -42.13 -24.03 -1.76
N PHE A 537 -41.15 -23.15 -1.67
CA PHE A 537 -40.98 -21.99 -2.55
C PHE A 537 -39.85 -22.25 -3.52
N GLU A 538 -40.07 -22.05 -4.80
CA GLU A 538 -39.08 -22.18 -5.86
C GLU A 538 -39.07 -20.88 -6.65
N ALA A 539 -37.85 -20.31 -6.85
CA ALA A 539 -37.63 -19.23 -7.76
C ALA A 539 -36.56 -19.63 -8.77
N HIS A 540 -36.84 -19.44 -10.03
CA HIS A 540 -35.94 -19.69 -11.12
C HIS A 540 -35.67 -18.37 -11.82
N TRP A 541 -34.43 -17.91 -11.75
CA TRP A 541 -33.97 -16.73 -12.44
C TRP A 541 -32.88 -17.11 -13.43
N TRP A 542 -32.90 -16.54 -14.61
CA TRP A 542 -31.84 -16.72 -15.57
C TRP A 542 -31.52 -15.43 -16.30
N ASN A 543 -30.25 -15.18 -16.45
CA ASN A 543 -29.64 -14.10 -17.20
C ASN A 543 -28.76 -14.74 -18.27
N GLY A 544 -29.27 -15.08 -19.45
CA GLY A 544 -28.50 -15.58 -20.58
C GLY A 544 -27.42 -16.65 -20.31
N ALA A 545 -26.56 -16.41 -19.34
CA ALA A 545 -25.43 -17.27 -18.95
C ALA A 545 -25.58 -17.93 -17.57
N TYR A 546 -26.44 -17.44 -16.70
CA TYR A 546 -26.59 -17.97 -15.33
C TYR A 546 -28.02 -18.41 -15.03
N VAL A 547 -28.13 -19.58 -14.42
CA VAL A 547 -29.41 -20.09 -13.88
C VAL A 547 -29.26 -20.17 -12.37
N LEU A 548 -29.98 -19.31 -11.65
CA LEU A 548 -30.09 -19.42 -10.21
C LEU A 548 -31.38 -20.19 -9.88
N GLU A 549 -31.27 -21.42 -9.42
CA GLU A 549 -32.38 -22.21 -8.90
C GLU A 549 -32.37 -22.16 -7.38
N TRP A 550 -33.44 -21.68 -6.81
CA TRP A 550 -33.57 -21.60 -5.35
C TRP A 550 -34.80 -22.34 -4.87
N THR A 551 -34.62 -23.28 -3.97
CA THR A 551 -35.71 -24.06 -3.40
C THR A 551 -35.70 -23.94 -1.88
N LEU A 552 -36.77 -23.43 -1.30
CA LEU A 552 -36.95 -23.28 0.13
C LEU A 552 -38.02 -24.27 0.61
N ASN A 553 -37.65 -25.21 1.48
CA ASN A 553 -38.60 -26.13 2.12
C ASN A 553 -38.85 -25.69 3.56
N SER A 554 -40.11 -25.38 3.91
CA SER A 554 -40.46 -25.08 5.30
C SER A 554 -40.97 -26.32 6.02
N SER A 555 -40.21 -26.86 6.93
CA SER A 555 -40.72 -27.70 8.00
C SER A 555 -40.39 -27.05 9.34
N VAL A 556 -41.39 -26.66 10.08
CA VAL A 556 -41.26 -26.08 11.42
C VAL A 556 -40.97 -27.22 12.39
N ASP A 557 -39.72 -27.61 12.49
CA ASP A 557 -39.25 -28.50 13.58
C ASP A 557 -38.59 -27.68 14.68
N THR A 558 -38.77 -28.16 15.91
CA THR A 558 -38.20 -27.53 17.10
C THR A 558 -36.71 -27.33 17.00
N ALA A 559 -36.22 -26.16 17.40
CA ALA A 559 -34.80 -25.85 17.42
C ALA A 559 -33.99 -26.97 18.04
N PRO A 560 -32.90 -27.44 17.39
CA PRO A 560 -32.12 -28.54 17.88
C PRO A 560 -31.40 -28.19 19.16
N VAL A 561 -31.22 -29.19 20.03
CA VAL A 561 -30.43 -29.07 21.26
C VAL A 561 -29.06 -29.65 20.99
N LEU A 562 -28.07 -28.87 21.29
CA LEU A 562 -26.66 -29.19 21.11
C LEU A 562 -25.97 -29.35 22.45
N ALA A 563 -25.10 -30.33 22.54
CA ALA A 563 -24.18 -30.52 23.63
C ALA A 563 -22.75 -30.79 23.10
N PHE A 564 -21.79 -30.07 23.62
CA PHE A 564 -20.39 -30.24 23.38
C PHE A 564 -19.69 -30.70 24.64
N GLU A 565 -18.81 -31.69 24.53
CA GLU A 565 -17.91 -32.11 25.58
C GLU A 565 -16.49 -32.09 25.04
N TYR A 566 -15.57 -31.44 25.74
CA TYR A 566 -14.15 -31.37 25.40
C TYR A 566 -13.27 -31.57 26.62
N GLU A 567 -12.08 -32.13 26.43
CA GLU A 567 -11.04 -32.14 27.45
C GLU A 567 -10.25 -30.84 27.32
N ALA A 568 -10.07 -30.12 28.43
CA ALA A 568 -9.31 -28.85 28.41
C ALA A 568 -7.88 -29.08 27.91
N PRO A 569 -7.41 -28.33 26.91
CA PRO A 569 -6.06 -28.45 26.40
C PRO A 569 -5.02 -28.03 27.43
N LEU A 570 -3.86 -28.66 27.39
CA LEU A 570 -2.75 -28.31 28.27
C LEU A 570 -1.99 -27.08 27.77
N CYS A 571 -1.86 -26.95 26.46
CA CYS A 571 -1.18 -25.84 25.81
C CYS A 571 -2.10 -25.15 24.81
N HIS A 572 -1.84 -23.89 24.58
CA HIS A 572 -2.47 -23.15 23.49
C HIS A 572 -2.11 -23.81 22.14
N TYR A 573 -3.08 -23.98 21.27
CA TYR A 573 -2.97 -24.72 20.00
C TYR A 573 -2.59 -26.22 20.11
N ASP A 574 -2.68 -26.82 21.26
CA ASP A 574 -2.71 -28.30 21.33
C ASP A 574 -3.99 -28.83 20.67
N SER A 575 -3.92 -30.05 20.15
CA SER A 575 -5.14 -30.67 19.61
C SER A 575 -6.12 -31.01 20.74
N VAL A 576 -7.30 -30.40 20.70
CA VAL A 576 -8.39 -30.68 21.61
C VAL A 576 -9.34 -31.70 21.00
N THR A 577 -9.72 -32.67 21.77
CA THR A 577 -10.73 -33.65 21.35
C THR A 577 -12.12 -33.14 21.72
N VAL A 578 -12.94 -32.84 20.72
CA VAL A 578 -14.31 -32.36 20.90
C VAL A 578 -15.27 -33.49 20.56
N ALA A 579 -16.13 -33.85 21.51
CA ALA A 579 -17.25 -34.78 21.29
C ALA A 579 -18.55 -33.94 21.27
N TRP A 580 -19.43 -34.21 20.33
CA TRP A 580 -20.69 -33.48 20.23
C TRP A 580 -21.87 -34.44 20.00
N SER A 581 -23.03 -34.02 20.44
CA SER A 581 -24.29 -34.69 20.17
C SER A 581 -25.36 -33.74 19.73
N SER A 582 -26.19 -34.05 18.76
CA SER A 582 -27.30 -33.26 18.30
C SER A 582 -28.59 -34.06 18.31
N MET A 583 -29.71 -33.41 18.67
CA MET A 583 -31.05 -33.90 18.39
C MET A 583 -31.74 -32.97 17.42
N GLY A 584 -32.09 -33.51 16.24
CA GLY A 584 -32.90 -32.81 15.23
C GLY A 584 -32.17 -32.25 14.03
N ALA A 585 -30.83 -32.31 13.92
CA ALA A 585 -30.12 -31.91 12.71
C ALA A 585 -29.99 -33.04 11.71
N ASP A 586 -30.20 -32.75 10.41
CA ASP A 586 -30.08 -33.74 9.34
C ASP A 586 -28.63 -33.95 8.90
N ALA A 587 -27.84 -32.87 8.95
CA ALA A 587 -26.41 -32.92 8.70
C ALA A 587 -25.67 -31.85 9.50
N VAL A 588 -24.41 -32.07 9.80
CA VAL A 588 -23.52 -31.10 10.46
C VAL A 588 -22.21 -31.06 9.71
N TYR A 589 -21.69 -29.87 9.50
CA TYR A 589 -20.41 -29.64 8.85
C TYR A 589 -19.52 -28.84 9.78
N TRP A 590 -18.25 -29.19 9.81
CA TRP A 590 -17.19 -28.45 10.43
C TRP A 590 -16.47 -27.61 9.39
N MET A 591 -16.11 -26.36 9.71
CA MET A 591 -15.40 -25.47 8.78
C MET A 591 -16.03 -25.51 7.37
N ASP A 592 -17.35 -25.30 7.32
CA ASP A 592 -18.18 -25.21 6.10
C ASP A 592 -18.19 -26.42 5.14
N SER A 593 -17.19 -27.30 5.19
CA SER A 593 -17.05 -28.35 4.17
C SER A 593 -16.80 -29.78 4.68
N ILE A 594 -16.50 -29.98 5.95
CA ILE A 594 -16.19 -31.34 6.49
C ILE A 594 -17.42 -31.96 7.11
N PRO A 595 -18.04 -33.01 6.51
CA PRO A 595 -19.20 -33.66 7.10
C PRO A 595 -18.86 -34.27 8.47
N ALA A 596 -19.67 -33.94 9.47
CA ALA A 596 -19.51 -34.44 10.81
C ALA A 596 -20.73 -35.30 11.22
N PRO A 597 -20.68 -36.62 11.10
CA PRO A 597 -21.74 -37.50 11.61
C PRO A 597 -21.95 -37.32 13.12
N PRO A 598 -23.17 -37.48 13.65
CA PRO A 598 -23.44 -37.45 15.10
C PRO A 598 -22.51 -38.40 15.87
N ASP A 599 -22.17 -37.99 17.10
CA ASP A 599 -21.28 -38.76 18.00
C ASP A 599 -19.85 -38.97 17.49
N THR A 600 -19.34 -38.10 16.62
CA THR A 600 -17.96 -38.15 16.14
C THR A 600 -17.03 -37.35 17.07
N VAL A 601 -15.79 -37.81 17.19
CA VAL A 601 -14.75 -37.17 17.98
C VAL A 601 -13.74 -36.56 17.05
N PHE A 602 -13.45 -35.25 17.20
CA PHE A 602 -12.52 -34.53 16.35
C PHE A 602 -11.37 -33.94 17.15
N SER A 603 -10.21 -33.84 16.55
CA SER A 603 -9.11 -33.07 17.10
C SER A 603 -9.08 -31.67 16.42
N VAL A 604 -9.09 -30.63 17.21
CA VAL A 604 -9.10 -29.24 16.79
C VAL A 604 -7.91 -28.48 17.32
N VAL A 605 -7.42 -27.53 16.57
CA VAL A 605 -6.26 -26.69 16.89
C VAL A 605 -6.60 -25.20 16.77
N GLN A 606 -7.87 -24.81 16.73
CA GLN A 606 -8.33 -23.43 16.54
C GLN A 606 -9.07 -22.93 17.78
N ASP A 607 -9.02 -21.63 18.03
CA ASP A 607 -9.65 -20.96 19.17
C ASP A 607 -11.17 -21.05 19.14
N SER A 608 -11.72 -21.13 17.94
CA SER A 608 -13.14 -21.29 17.71
C SER A 608 -13.40 -22.29 16.58
N LEU A 609 -14.56 -22.89 16.61
CA LEU A 609 -15.02 -23.85 15.63
C LEU A 609 -16.28 -23.32 14.99
N HIS A 610 -16.23 -23.07 13.72
CA HIS A 610 -17.42 -22.87 12.91
C HIS A 610 -18.12 -24.21 12.71
N VAL A 611 -19.38 -24.28 13.14
CA VAL A 611 -20.21 -25.47 13.00
C VAL A 611 -21.46 -25.07 12.24
N ARG A 612 -21.61 -25.61 11.06
CA ARG A 612 -22.79 -25.42 10.20
C ARG A 612 -23.74 -26.59 10.35
N TRP A 613 -24.97 -26.32 10.65
CA TRP A 613 -26.05 -27.29 10.85
C TRP A 613 -27.05 -27.17 9.72
N LEU A 614 -27.37 -28.28 9.12
CA LEU A 614 -28.43 -28.32 8.12
C LEU A 614 -29.65 -29.01 8.73
N PHE A 615 -30.80 -28.44 8.50
CA PHE A 615 -32.10 -28.96 8.91
C PHE A 615 -33.04 -28.98 7.71
N GLY A 616 -33.63 -30.13 7.42
CA GLY A 616 -34.29 -30.28 6.16
C GLY A 616 -33.31 -30.14 4.98
N GLU A 617 -33.79 -29.74 3.83
CA GLU A 617 -32.90 -29.57 2.66
C GLU A 617 -32.28 -28.18 2.57
N THR A 618 -32.72 -27.17 3.35
CA THR A 618 -32.39 -25.76 3.11
C THR A 618 -32.15 -24.89 4.34
N CYS A 619 -32.50 -25.32 5.56
CA CYS A 619 -32.23 -24.52 6.76
C CYS A 619 -30.83 -24.79 7.29
N GLN A 620 -30.04 -23.75 7.43
CA GLN A 620 -28.72 -23.84 8.06
C GLN A 620 -28.64 -22.92 9.28
N LEU A 621 -27.91 -23.35 10.28
CA LEU A 621 -27.54 -22.57 11.44
C LEU A 621 -26.04 -22.63 11.58
N ASP A 622 -25.37 -21.51 11.57
CA ASP A 622 -23.95 -21.40 11.85
C ASP A 622 -23.75 -21.03 13.32
N THR A 623 -22.86 -21.73 13.99
CA THR A 623 -22.57 -21.51 15.41
C THR A 623 -21.07 -21.54 15.63
N LEU A 624 -20.55 -20.51 16.26
CA LEU A 624 -19.18 -20.47 16.72
C LEU A 624 -19.09 -21.16 18.09
N VAL A 625 -18.29 -22.18 18.18
CA VAL A 625 -18.00 -22.89 19.45
C VAL A 625 -16.62 -22.49 19.92
N GLU A 626 -16.56 -21.65 20.94
CA GLU A 626 -15.29 -21.26 21.54
C GLU A 626 -14.67 -22.43 22.31
N VAL A 627 -13.40 -22.70 22.06
CA VAL A 627 -12.59 -23.64 22.82
C VAL A 627 -11.81 -22.82 23.86
N PRO A 628 -12.00 -23.06 25.17
CA PRO A 628 -11.30 -22.31 26.21
C PRO A 628 -9.85 -22.77 26.29
N TRP A 629 -9.01 -22.19 25.49
CA TRP A 629 -7.59 -22.40 25.53
C TRP A 629 -6.95 -21.73 26.76
N PRO A 630 -5.88 -22.29 27.32
CA PRO A 630 -5.03 -21.53 28.22
C PRO A 630 -4.43 -20.34 27.47
N ASP A 631 -4.16 -19.26 28.19
CA ASP A 631 -3.50 -18.10 27.60
C ASP A 631 -2.25 -18.52 26.82
N SER A 632 -2.10 -18.02 25.62
CA SER A 632 -0.92 -18.31 24.80
C SER A 632 0.35 -17.86 25.48
N LEU A 633 1.40 -18.64 25.38
CA LEU A 633 2.72 -18.23 25.84
C LEU A 633 3.22 -17.13 24.94
N LEU A 634 3.48 -15.96 25.52
CA LEU A 634 4.04 -14.82 24.85
C LEU A 634 5.43 -14.53 25.40
N LEU A 635 6.37 -14.44 24.50
CA LEU A 635 7.76 -14.08 24.80
C LEU A 635 8.10 -12.78 24.06
N ASP A 636 8.19 -11.69 24.80
CA ASP A 636 8.60 -10.40 24.24
C ASP A 636 10.09 -10.20 24.44
N LEU A 637 10.76 -9.82 23.38
CA LEU A 637 12.20 -9.63 23.31
C LEU A 637 12.51 -8.19 22.89
N ILE A 638 13.03 -7.41 23.83
CA ILE A 638 13.44 -6.04 23.55
C ILE A 638 14.96 -6.02 23.46
N ILE A 639 15.46 -5.74 22.26
CA ILE A 639 16.90 -5.65 22.02
C ILE A 639 17.40 -4.23 22.22
N ASP A 640 18.45 -4.10 23.02
CA ASP A 640 19.29 -2.91 23.04
C ASP A 640 20.52 -3.16 22.15
N SER A 641 20.41 -2.70 20.93
CA SER A 641 21.40 -2.95 19.89
C SER A 641 22.68 -2.18 20.15
N PRO A 642 23.86 -2.76 19.86
CA PRO A 642 25.12 -2.09 20.05
C PRO A 642 25.24 -0.88 19.13
N ALA A 643 25.54 0.26 19.71
CA ALA A 643 25.70 1.49 18.95
C ALA A 643 26.96 1.49 18.08
N CYS A 644 28.00 0.79 18.50
CA CYS A 644 29.29 0.79 17.82
C CYS A 644 29.83 -0.63 17.60
N HIS A 645 30.66 -0.78 16.57
CA HIS A 645 31.38 -2.03 16.32
C HIS A 645 32.19 -2.50 17.52
N GLY A 646 32.06 -3.78 17.89
CA GLY A 646 32.76 -4.41 19.03
C GLY A 646 32.02 -4.31 20.35
N GLU A 647 30.90 -3.64 20.42
CA GLU A 647 29.96 -3.71 21.57
C GLU A 647 29.11 -4.97 21.46
N LEU A 648 28.46 -5.33 22.55
CA LEU A 648 27.56 -6.48 22.60
C LEU A 648 26.15 -5.98 22.88
N ALA A 649 25.16 -6.59 22.25
CA ALA A 649 23.76 -6.32 22.50
C ALA A 649 23.32 -6.87 23.87
N THR A 650 22.32 -6.23 24.46
CA THR A 650 21.56 -6.76 25.58
C THR A 650 20.12 -6.96 25.18
N VAL A 651 19.49 -8.00 25.71
CA VAL A 651 18.08 -8.29 25.44
C VAL A 651 17.33 -8.39 26.75
N GLU A 652 16.32 -7.56 26.88
CA GLU A 652 15.35 -7.69 27.96
C GLU A 652 14.27 -8.68 27.52
N THR A 653 13.95 -9.62 28.38
CA THR A 653 12.91 -10.61 28.12
C THR A 653 11.72 -10.39 29.04
N SER A 654 10.54 -10.34 28.48
CA SER A 654 9.30 -10.48 29.25
C SER A 654 8.53 -11.72 28.80
N ALA A 655 7.89 -12.36 29.72
CA ALA A 655 7.15 -13.59 29.47
C ALA A 655 5.78 -13.52 30.13
N SER A 656 4.75 -13.88 29.40
CA SER A 656 3.37 -13.89 29.88
C SER A 656 2.56 -15.05 29.31
N GLY A 657 1.33 -15.23 29.76
CA GLY A 657 0.49 -16.37 29.38
C GLY A 657 0.93 -17.69 30.01
N GLY A 658 0.36 -18.79 29.54
CA GLY A 658 0.64 -20.15 30.01
C GLY A 658 0.44 -20.39 31.51
N THR A 659 0.95 -21.52 32.00
CA THR A 659 0.83 -21.96 33.41
C THR A 659 2.13 -21.67 34.17
N PRO A 660 2.16 -20.75 35.17
CA PRO A 660 3.38 -20.46 35.92
C PRO A 660 3.90 -21.66 36.73
N PRO A 661 5.23 -21.79 36.96
CA PRO A 661 6.29 -20.84 36.60
C PRO A 661 6.69 -20.90 35.13
N LEU A 662 7.06 -19.70 34.57
CA LEU A 662 7.59 -19.57 33.23
C LEU A 662 9.13 -19.62 33.29
N ILE A 663 9.74 -20.36 32.38
CA ILE A 663 11.18 -20.58 32.31
C ILE A 663 11.67 -20.11 30.94
N VAL A 664 12.58 -19.14 30.93
CA VAL A 664 13.24 -18.69 29.71
C VAL A 664 14.61 -19.34 29.59
N ASP A 665 14.84 -20.06 28.49
CA ASP A 665 16.13 -20.72 28.21
C ASP A 665 16.80 -20.10 26.98
N TRP A 666 17.96 -19.56 27.14
CA TRP A 666 18.81 -18.99 26.11
C TRP A 666 19.81 -19.98 25.51
N PHE A 667 19.65 -21.28 25.75
CA PHE A 667 20.53 -22.34 25.28
C PHE A 667 21.99 -22.13 25.59
N GLY A 668 22.25 -21.54 26.77
CA GLY A 668 23.59 -21.25 27.27
C GLY A 668 24.20 -19.93 26.82
N ALA A 669 23.47 -19.12 26.04
CA ALA A 669 23.84 -17.73 25.76
C ALA A 669 23.49 -16.84 26.97
N SER A 670 24.07 -15.65 27.06
CA SER A 670 23.73 -14.67 28.07
C SER A 670 22.99 -13.49 27.41
N PRO A 671 21.74 -13.21 27.75
CA PRO A 671 21.01 -12.08 27.17
C PRO A 671 21.67 -10.71 27.45
N GLU A 672 22.58 -10.66 28.42
CA GLU A 672 23.31 -9.44 28.76
C GLU A 672 24.55 -9.21 27.88
N SER A 673 24.86 -10.13 26.93
CA SER A 673 26.10 -10.06 26.15
C SER A 673 26.04 -10.88 24.87
N LEU A 674 25.22 -10.47 23.92
CA LEU A 674 25.08 -11.14 22.63
C LEU A 674 25.91 -10.45 21.55
N GLY A 675 26.66 -11.26 20.82
CA GLY A 675 27.43 -10.81 19.66
C GLY A 675 26.59 -10.91 18.36
N ASN A 676 27.17 -10.51 17.25
CA ASN A 676 26.55 -10.62 15.93
C ASN A 676 26.05 -12.04 15.64
N GLY A 677 24.80 -12.18 15.23
CA GLY A 677 24.20 -13.48 14.90
C GLY A 677 22.76 -13.59 15.35
N ASN A 678 22.15 -14.73 15.06
CA ASN A 678 20.81 -15.05 15.49
C ASN A 678 20.85 -15.97 16.71
N TRP A 679 20.18 -15.54 17.78
CA TRP A 679 20.23 -16.19 19.10
C TRP A 679 18.88 -16.78 19.45
N PRO A 680 18.74 -18.11 19.47
CA PRO A 680 17.49 -18.74 19.84
C PRO A 680 17.20 -18.59 21.34
N VAL A 681 15.95 -18.46 21.67
CA VAL A 681 15.42 -18.43 23.03
C VAL A 681 14.16 -19.26 23.09
N ALA A 682 13.96 -19.98 24.17
CA ALA A 682 12.76 -20.74 24.40
C ALA A 682 12.10 -20.29 25.71
N LEU A 683 10.78 -20.24 25.68
CA LEU A 683 9.93 -20.06 26.86
C LEU A 683 9.15 -21.35 27.12
N GLU A 684 9.29 -21.93 28.29
CA GLU A 684 8.57 -23.11 28.72
C GLU A 684 7.72 -22.82 29.98
N ASP A 685 6.50 -23.27 29.98
CA ASP A 685 5.63 -23.17 31.15
C ASP A 685 5.60 -24.47 32.01
N ALA A 686 4.91 -24.42 33.16
CA ALA A 686 4.79 -25.57 34.02
C ALA A 686 3.98 -26.73 33.44
N ALA A 687 3.18 -26.51 32.42
CA ALA A 687 2.45 -27.55 31.71
C ALA A 687 3.29 -28.24 30.63
N GLY A 688 4.48 -27.70 30.33
CA GLY A 688 5.39 -28.20 29.30
C GLY A 688 5.14 -27.61 27.93
N CYS A 689 4.38 -26.51 27.84
CA CYS A 689 4.18 -25.77 26.60
C CYS A 689 5.44 -24.95 26.29
N VAL A 690 5.85 -24.94 25.03
CA VAL A 690 7.11 -24.30 24.64
C VAL A 690 6.88 -23.41 23.43
N VAL A 691 7.30 -22.15 23.56
CA VAL A 691 7.44 -21.21 22.45
C VAL A 691 8.92 -20.97 22.20
N VAL A 692 9.34 -21.02 20.96
CA VAL A 692 10.73 -20.78 20.55
C VAL A 692 10.76 -19.58 19.63
N ASP A 693 11.61 -18.63 19.97
CA ASP A 693 11.85 -17.44 19.17
C ASP A 693 13.36 -17.24 18.99
N SER A 694 13.74 -16.23 18.23
CA SER A 694 15.14 -15.90 18.05
C SER A 694 15.33 -14.40 17.88
N VAL A 695 16.39 -13.88 18.48
CA VAL A 695 16.76 -12.50 18.31
C VAL A 695 17.96 -12.36 17.38
N GLY A 696 17.79 -11.57 16.33
CA GLY A 696 18.87 -11.19 15.42
C GLY A 696 19.63 -10.00 15.99
N VAL A 697 20.93 -10.17 16.21
CA VAL A 697 21.83 -9.10 16.59
C VAL A 697 22.69 -8.71 15.41
N GLU A 698 22.53 -7.48 14.95
CA GLU A 698 23.43 -6.89 13.96
C GLU A 698 24.36 -5.90 14.63
N ILE A 699 25.64 -6.11 14.47
CA ILE A 699 26.65 -5.19 14.96
C ILE A 699 27.05 -4.25 13.81
N PRO A 700 26.99 -2.94 14.02
CA PRO A 700 27.38 -1.99 12.99
C PRO A 700 28.76 -2.24 12.42
N ASP A 701 28.95 -1.96 11.15
CA ASP A 701 30.26 -2.03 10.51
C ASP A 701 31.26 -1.11 11.21
N THR A 702 32.54 -1.52 11.20
CA THR A 702 33.58 -0.71 11.78
C THR A 702 33.65 0.65 11.09
N LEU A 703 33.49 1.73 11.84
CA LEU A 703 33.72 3.06 11.32
C LEU A 703 35.23 3.22 11.02
N GLU A 704 35.58 3.43 9.79
CA GLU A 704 36.93 3.70 9.32
C GLU A 704 36.97 5.01 8.55
N ALA A 705 37.99 5.79 8.77
CA ALA A 705 38.18 7.01 8.02
C ALA A 705 39.64 7.19 7.67
N THR A 706 39.91 7.66 6.45
CA THR A 706 41.28 7.82 5.93
C THR A 706 41.45 9.19 5.32
N ALA A 707 42.46 9.91 5.82
CA ALA A 707 42.80 11.20 5.24
C ALA A 707 43.77 11.03 4.06
N THR A 708 43.44 11.60 2.93
CA THR A 708 44.29 11.69 1.76
C THR A 708 44.57 13.16 1.43
N TRP A 709 45.70 13.44 0.83
CA TRP A 709 46.08 14.80 0.48
C TRP A 709 46.88 14.86 -0.83
N SER A 710 46.79 16.01 -1.50
CA SER A 710 47.54 16.27 -2.71
C SER A 710 48.00 17.73 -2.76
N TYR A 711 49.22 17.96 -3.27
CA TYR A 711 49.73 19.32 -3.47
C TYR A 711 49.05 20.01 -4.66
N LEU A 712 48.74 21.28 -4.51
CA LEU A 712 48.20 22.13 -5.57
C LEU A 712 49.34 22.66 -6.46
N GLY A 713 49.72 21.87 -7.44
CA GLY A 713 50.80 22.20 -8.38
C GLY A 713 52.16 22.30 -7.68
N ASN A 714 52.91 23.37 -7.95
CA ASN A 714 54.22 23.62 -7.34
C ASN A 714 54.15 24.52 -6.09
N SER A 715 53.02 24.61 -5.42
CA SER A 715 52.86 25.41 -4.21
C SER A 715 52.94 24.52 -2.95
N ASP A 716 53.22 25.14 -1.81
CA ASP A 716 53.17 24.47 -0.51
C ASP A 716 51.73 24.30 -0.01
N SER A 717 50.73 24.53 -0.84
CA SER A 717 49.33 24.35 -0.53
C SER A 717 48.87 22.94 -0.85
N VAL A 718 48.15 22.32 0.06
CA VAL A 718 47.63 20.97 -0.07
C VAL A 718 46.11 20.97 0.04
N TRP A 719 45.48 20.12 -0.73
CA TRP A 719 44.07 19.76 -0.58
C TRP A 719 43.99 18.47 0.21
N VAL A 720 43.10 18.44 1.19
CA VAL A 720 42.89 17.27 2.05
C VAL A 720 41.48 16.74 1.83
N ASP A 721 41.34 15.46 1.68
CA ASP A 721 40.09 14.72 1.54
C ASP A 721 40.04 13.61 2.59
N ILE A 722 38.85 13.39 3.16
CA ILE A 722 38.59 12.32 4.14
C ILE A 722 37.59 11.33 3.53
N ASP A 723 38.06 10.12 3.30
CA ASP A 723 37.24 9.01 2.89
C ASP A 723 36.73 8.26 4.13
N ILE A 724 35.41 8.10 4.28
CA ILE A 724 34.77 7.50 5.45
C ILE A 724 34.04 6.25 4.99
N VAL A 725 34.27 5.15 5.65
CA VAL A 725 33.67 3.84 5.36
C VAL A 725 33.16 3.21 6.66
N GLY A 726 32.00 2.57 6.59
CA GLY A 726 31.34 1.95 7.75
C GLY A 726 30.76 2.98 8.74
N GLY A 727 30.34 2.52 9.91
CA GLY A 727 29.61 3.33 10.89
C GLY A 727 28.22 3.75 10.38
N THR A 728 27.54 4.60 11.13
CA THR A 728 26.17 5.05 10.83
C THR A 728 26.14 6.52 10.41
N PRO A 729 25.79 6.88 9.17
CA PRO A 729 25.64 8.28 8.78
C PRO A 729 24.47 8.96 9.55
N PRO A 730 24.44 10.31 9.66
CA PRO A 730 25.44 11.26 9.17
C PRO A 730 26.71 11.33 10.00
N TYR A 731 27.82 11.67 9.34
CA TYR A 731 29.11 11.79 10.01
C TYR A 731 29.42 13.25 10.33
N THR A 732 29.99 13.46 11.53
CA THR A 732 30.49 14.78 11.94
C THR A 732 32.02 14.77 11.91
N LEU A 733 32.60 15.49 10.97
CA LEU A 733 34.03 15.69 10.86
C LEU A 733 34.45 16.94 11.66
N SER A 734 35.47 16.80 12.47
CA SER A 734 36.02 17.89 13.28
C SER A 734 37.53 17.94 13.20
N TRP A 735 38.11 19.16 13.13
CA TRP A 735 39.52 19.44 13.07
C TRP A 735 39.96 20.22 14.31
N ASN A 736 41.14 19.96 14.80
CA ASN A 736 41.66 20.56 16.03
C ASN A 736 41.99 22.07 15.93
N ASP A 737 42.21 22.56 14.74
CA ASP A 737 42.51 23.98 14.47
C ASP A 737 41.25 24.82 14.09
N GLY A 738 40.09 24.19 14.04
CA GLY A 738 38.85 24.81 13.64
C GLY A 738 38.67 25.03 12.13
N TRP A 739 39.49 24.36 11.30
CA TRP A 739 39.31 24.34 9.86
C TRP A 739 37.97 23.68 9.51
N ASN A 740 37.26 24.25 8.57
CA ASN A 740 35.92 23.78 8.21
C ASN A 740 35.89 22.76 7.06
N GLY A 741 37.08 22.28 6.61
CA GLY A 741 37.15 21.35 5.49
C GLY A 741 37.16 22.03 4.10
N GLU A 742 37.06 23.35 4.04
CA GLU A 742 37.03 24.07 2.76
C GLU A 742 38.37 24.80 2.48
N GLY A 743 38.86 24.64 1.27
CA GLY A 743 40.07 25.34 0.76
C GLY A 743 41.39 24.65 1.07
N PRO A 744 42.47 25.05 0.40
CA PRO A 744 43.76 24.45 0.59
C PRO A 744 44.47 24.93 1.86
N LEU A 745 45.18 24.02 2.51
CA LEU A 745 46.01 24.27 3.69
C LEU A 745 47.50 24.49 3.28
N LEU A 746 48.24 25.18 4.11
CA LEU A 746 49.69 25.40 3.85
C LEU A 746 50.54 24.36 4.59
N ALA A 747 51.35 23.60 3.85
CA ALA A 747 52.35 22.68 4.40
C ALA A 747 53.62 23.43 4.77
N PRO A 748 54.41 22.97 5.78
CA PRO A 748 54.19 21.76 6.58
C PRO A 748 53.13 21.99 7.67
N LEU A 749 52.31 21.00 7.90
CA LEU A 749 51.28 21.06 8.93
C LEU A 749 51.06 19.69 9.58
N THR A 750 50.57 19.73 10.80
CA THR A 750 50.07 18.56 11.51
C THR A 750 48.72 18.91 12.10
N LEU A 751 47.67 18.22 11.67
CA LEU A 751 46.31 18.37 12.13
C LEU A 751 45.80 17.07 12.69
N SER A 752 45.12 17.11 13.81
CA SER A 752 44.29 16.01 14.26
C SER A 752 42.84 16.22 13.80
N TRP A 753 42.24 15.22 13.34
CA TRP A 753 40.86 15.21 12.89
C TRP A 753 40.12 14.04 13.51
N SER A 754 38.82 14.16 13.60
CA SER A 754 37.92 13.13 14.11
C SER A 754 36.67 13.04 13.29
N VAL A 755 36.21 11.83 13.11
CA VAL A 755 34.89 11.52 12.55
C VAL A 755 34.07 10.88 13.65
N LEU A 756 32.93 11.44 13.90
CA LEU A 756 31.92 10.92 14.79
C LEU A 756 30.73 10.53 13.92
N ASP A 757 30.23 9.31 14.05
CA ASP A 757 29.01 8.88 13.39
C ASP A 757 27.76 9.25 14.20
N ALA A 758 26.56 8.97 13.63
CA ALA A 758 25.30 9.29 14.28
C ALA A 758 25.08 8.56 15.62
N ASN A 759 25.69 7.39 15.77
CA ASN A 759 25.61 6.58 16.99
C ASN A 759 26.66 6.94 18.06
N GLY A 760 27.53 7.89 17.75
CA GLY A 760 28.59 8.33 18.68
C GLY A 760 29.86 7.49 18.60
N CYS A 761 30.01 6.66 17.56
CA CYS A 761 31.27 5.95 17.32
C CYS A 761 32.30 6.93 16.74
N LEU A 762 33.50 6.85 17.25
CA LEU A 762 34.52 7.87 17.00
C LEU A 762 35.79 7.26 16.39
N VAL A 763 36.21 7.83 15.28
CA VAL A 763 37.57 7.62 14.70
C VAL A 763 38.38 8.91 14.84
N LEU A 764 39.61 8.77 15.26
CA LEU A 764 40.54 9.87 15.44
C LEU A 764 41.84 9.52 14.73
N ASP A 765 42.41 10.48 13.98
CA ASP A 765 43.72 10.32 13.40
C ASP A 765 44.44 11.67 13.27
N ILE A 766 45.70 11.63 12.89
CA ILE A 766 46.55 12.80 12.73
C ILE A 766 47.12 12.81 11.32
N LEU A 767 46.81 13.88 10.61
CA LEU A 767 47.40 14.16 9.31
C LEU A 767 48.67 15.00 9.49
N SER A 768 49.81 14.45 9.07
CA SER A 768 51.08 15.19 9.07
C SER A 768 51.62 15.29 7.66
N ILE A 769 51.74 16.51 7.17
CA ILE A 769 52.24 16.80 5.82
C ILE A 769 53.55 17.57 5.93
N GLY A 770 54.61 16.94 5.42
CA GLY A 770 55.95 17.57 5.38
C GLY A 770 56.13 18.48 4.18
N VAL A 771 57.19 19.27 4.12
CA VAL A 771 57.60 19.97 2.92
C VAL A 771 58.06 18.99 1.86
N ASN A 772 57.77 19.27 0.61
CA ASN A 772 57.92 18.46 -0.58
C ASN A 772 59.37 17.90 -0.71
N GLU A 773 59.64 16.70 -0.19
CA GLU A 773 60.84 15.90 -0.53
C GLU A 773 60.41 14.49 -0.90
N ILE A 774 60.96 14.04 -2.01
CA ILE A 774 60.61 12.89 -2.84
C ILE A 774 60.76 11.55 -2.09
N GLU A 775 59.73 10.66 -2.25
CA GLU A 775 59.73 9.21 -2.05
C GLU A 775 59.75 8.64 -0.60
N GLY A 776 58.67 8.04 -0.22
CA GLY A 776 58.54 7.03 0.85
C GLY A 776 57.09 6.59 1.10
N SER A 777 56.79 5.31 0.88
CA SER A 777 55.47 4.70 1.13
C SER A 777 54.92 4.95 2.53
N PRO A 778 53.65 5.19 2.73
CA PRO A 778 53.07 5.36 4.04
C PRO A 778 52.99 4.06 4.83
N MET A 779 53.59 4.04 6.01
CA MET A 779 53.29 3.02 7.03
C MET A 779 51.87 3.30 7.58
N SER A 780 51.07 2.27 7.63
CA SER A 780 49.77 2.32 8.33
C SER A 780 49.97 2.62 9.81
N GLN A 781 49.37 3.70 10.29
CA GLN A 781 49.41 4.07 11.72
C GLN A 781 48.44 3.23 12.56
N PRO A 782 48.74 2.92 13.82
CA PRO A 782 47.90 2.13 14.69
C PRO A 782 46.67 2.93 15.14
N GLN A 783 45.51 2.29 15.11
CA GLN A 783 44.26 2.85 15.60
C GLN A 783 43.98 2.47 17.04
N CYS A 784 43.35 3.35 17.78
CA CYS A 784 42.98 3.16 19.20
C CYS A 784 41.45 3.06 19.35
N TRP A 785 40.99 2.13 20.14
CA TRP A 785 39.57 1.99 20.45
C TRP A 785 39.29 1.77 21.93
N ARG A 786 38.09 2.10 22.40
CA ARG A 786 37.62 1.92 23.77
C ARG A 786 36.36 1.06 23.78
N ALA A 787 36.36 -0.03 24.56
CA ALA A 787 35.17 -0.82 24.82
C ALA A 787 35.21 -1.35 26.26
N HIS A 788 34.06 -1.37 26.93
CA HIS A 788 33.88 -1.92 28.29
C HIS A 788 34.85 -1.39 29.35
N GLY A 789 35.22 -0.13 29.28
CA GLY A 789 36.19 0.46 30.24
C GLY A 789 37.64 0.03 29.99
N GLN A 790 37.95 -0.51 28.82
CA GLN A 790 39.31 -0.89 28.42
C GLN A 790 39.71 -0.15 27.15
N LEU A 791 40.97 0.15 27.04
CA LEU A 791 41.65 0.73 25.88
C LEU A 791 42.41 -0.36 25.14
N GLY A 792 42.16 -0.44 23.82
CA GLY A 792 42.88 -1.34 22.94
C GLY A 792 43.43 -0.60 21.71
N PHE A 793 44.42 -1.15 21.05
CA PHE A 793 44.99 -0.61 19.82
C PHE A 793 44.95 -1.68 18.72
N THR A 794 44.58 -1.29 17.53
CA THR A 794 44.67 -2.14 16.35
C THR A 794 45.89 -1.77 15.53
N GLY A 795 46.67 -2.77 15.12
CA GLY A 795 47.93 -2.61 14.39
C GLY A 795 49.15 -3.09 15.20
N ALA A 796 50.26 -3.25 14.54
CA ALA A 796 51.50 -3.64 15.22
C ALA A 796 52.10 -2.43 15.95
N VAL A 797 51.66 -2.16 17.16
CA VAL A 797 52.23 -1.11 18.01
C VAL A 797 53.39 -1.72 18.79
N PRO A 798 54.63 -1.24 18.61
CA PRO A 798 55.78 -1.69 19.41
C PRO A 798 55.58 -1.33 20.90
N ASP A 799 56.28 -2.07 21.76
CA ASP A 799 56.33 -1.77 23.18
C ASP A 799 56.88 -0.34 23.44
N GLY A 800 56.24 0.39 24.32
CA GLY A 800 56.53 1.79 24.61
C GLY A 800 55.92 2.32 25.87
N ASN A 801 56.09 3.60 26.16
CA ASN A 801 55.49 4.24 27.31
C ASN A 801 54.11 4.83 26.93
N LEU A 802 53.09 4.50 27.73
CA LEU A 802 51.74 5.01 27.64
C LEU A 802 51.51 6.02 28.74
N THR A 803 51.14 7.24 28.37
CA THR A 803 50.73 8.28 29.33
C THR A 803 49.35 8.81 28.97
N MET A 804 48.47 8.85 29.95
CA MET A 804 47.12 9.42 29.78
C MET A 804 47.03 10.74 30.53
N TYR A 805 46.39 11.72 29.87
CA TYR A 805 46.20 13.05 30.41
C TYR A 805 44.69 13.35 30.48
N ASP A 806 44.25 14.10 31.46
CA ASP A 806 42.95 14.76 31.42
C ASP A 806 42.96 15.97 30.46
N LEU A 807 41.79 16.55 30.19
CA LEU A 807 41.67 17.70 29.28
C LEU A 807 42.41 18.97 29.77
N THR A 808 42.91 18.96 30.99
CA THR A 808 43.70 20.08 31.54
C THR A 808 45.20 19.86 31.35
N GLY A 809 45.58 18.71 30.77
CA GLY A 809 46.99 18.32 30.54
C GLY A 809 47.65 17.67 31.79
N ARG A 810 46.85 17.27 32.79
CA ARG A 810 47.37 16.58 33.97
C ARG A 810 47.50 15.08 33.71
N VAL A 811 48.63 14.46 33.99
CA VAL A 811 48.83 13.00 33.90
C VAL A 811 47.92 12.30 34.90
N ILE A 812 47.11 11.38 34.39
CA ILE A 812 46.16 10.58 35.17
C ILE A 812 46.53 9.10 35.21
N TYR A 813 47.33 8.65 34.25
CA TYR A 813 47.83 7.28 34.18
C TYR A 813 49.15 7.25 33.39
N GLU A 814 50.11 6.41 33.84
CA GLU A 814 51.37 6.20 33.19
C GLU A 814 51.81 4.73 33.36
N SER A 815 52.17 4.07 32.30
CA SER A 815 52.61 2.67 32.31
C SER A 815 53.49 2.35 31.12
N HIS A 816 54.32 1.35 31.25
CA HIS A 816 54.99 0.76 30.11
C HIS A 816 54.00 -0.19 29.40
N TRP A 817 53.66 0.07 28.11
CA TRP A 817 52.72 -0.71 27.34
C TRP A 817 53.45 -1.79 26.54
N ILE A 818 52.90 -3.01 26.55
CA ILE A 818 53.39 -4.16 25.78
C ILE A 818 52.30 -4.52 24.76
N SER A 819 52.68 -4.74 23.51
CA SER A 819 51.79 -5.06 22.40
C SER A 819 50.81 -6.19 22.77
N GLY A 820 49.50 -5.93 22.61
CA GLY A 820 48.42 -6.86 22.97
C GLY A 820 47.89 -6.76 24.40
N GLN A 821 48.31 -5.80 25.20
CA GLN A 821 47.76 -5.52 26.52
C GLN A 821 46.54 -4.57 26.43
N PHE A 822 45.54 -4.81 27.30
CA PHE A 822 44.44 -3.90 27.56
C PHE A 822 44.74 -3.06 28.79
N VAL A 823 44.47 -1.77 28.72
CA VAL A 823 44.65 -0.84 29.85
C VAL A 823 43.29 -0.53 30.43
N PRO A 824 43.06 -0.76 31.73
CA PRO A 824 41.79 -0.38 32.40
C PRO A 824 41.63 1.15 32.36
N CYS A 825 40.53 1.62 31.79
CA CYS A 825 40.22 3.04 31.74
C CYS A 825 38.88 3.29 32.42
N SER A 826 38.92 3.58 33.72
CA SER A 826 37.72 3.85 34.55
C SER A 826 37.39 5.33 34.72
N TYR A 827 37.91 6.20 33.86
CA TYR A 827 37.65 7.64 33.94
C TYR A 827 36.36 8.00 33.15
N PRO A 828 35.44 8.72 33.79
CA PRO A 828 34.16 9.10 33.16
C PRO A 828 34.26 10.29 32.20
N HIS A 829 35.44 10.87 32.03
CA HIS A 829 35.68 12.06 31.22
C HIS A 829 36.63 11.75 30.04
N PRO A 830 36.61 12.53 28.96
CA PRO A 830 37.55 12.41 27.86
C PRO A 830 39.00 12.54 28.33
N VAL A 831 39.88 11.72 27.76
CA VAL A 831 41.31 11.69 28.12
C VAL A 831 42.15 11.76 26.87
N VAL A 832 43.37 12.32 26.96
CA VAL A 832 44.38 12.29 25.92
C VAL A 832 45.36 11.17 26.23
N VAL A 833 45.53 10.24 25.28
CA VAL A 833 46.47 9.15 25.41
C VAL A 833 47.71 9.44 24.57
N ARG A 834 48.88 9.36 25.18
CA ARG A 834 50.18 9.53 24.53
C ARG A 834 50.95 8.23 24.57
N LEU A 835 51.36 7.77 23.41
CA LEU A 835 52.20 6.60 23.23
C LEU A 835 53.60 7.04 22.77
N GLU A 836 54.62 6.64 23.46
CA GLU A 836 56.02 6.86 23.08
C GLU A 836 56.65 5.52 22.74
N TYR A 837 56.93 5.30 21.44
CA TYR A 837 57.67 4.14 20.97
C TYR A 837 58.61 4.52 19.82
N GLY A 838 59.83 4.00 19.83
CA GLY A 838 60.81 4.35 18.85
C GLY A 838 61.18 5.83 18.82
N PRO A 839 61.61 6.40 17.69
CA PRO A 839 62.00 7.81 17.61
C PRO A 839 60.81 8.79 17.44
N GLY A 840 59.53 8.31 17.54
CA GLY A 840 58.33 9.11 17.32
C GLY A 840 57.46 9.22 18.55
N LEU A 841 56.81 10.38 18.70
CA LEU A 841 55.81 10.66 19.73
C LEU A 841 54.44 10.63 19.10
N HIS A 842 53.55 9.77 19.58
CA HIS A 842 52.18 9.70 19.10
C HIS A 842 51.17 10.03 20.21
N SER A 843 50.27 10.94 19.96
CA SER A 843 49.22 11.31 20.93
C SER A 843 47.82 11.12 20.31
N VAL A 844 46.94 10.50 21.04
CA VAL A 844 45.57 10.21 20.63
C VAL A 844 44.62 10.77 21.69
N PHE A 845 43.58 11.45 21.25
CA PHE A 845 42.54 11.98 22.14
C PHE A 845 41.37 10.98 22.21
N ILE A 846 40.89 10.63 23.41
CA ILE A 846 39.82 9.68 23.61
C ILE A 846 38.75 10.34 24.46
N ARG A 847 37.55 10.33 23.97
CA ARG A 847 36.36 10.91 24.62
C ARG A 847 35.58 9.88 25.43
#